data_a1106c5dc2af344b6621ad3fbee46556
#
_entry.id   a1106c5dc2af344b6621ad3fbee46556
#
_cell.length_a   1.000
_cell.length_b   1.000
_cell.length_c   1.000
_cell.angle_alpha   90.00
_cell.angle_beta   90.00
_cell.angle_gamma   90.00
#
_symmetry.space_group_name_H-M   'P 1'
#
loop_
_entity.id
_entity.type
_entity.pdbx_description
1 polymer ?
#
loop_
_entity_poly.entity_id
_entity_poly.type
_entity_poly.pdbx_seq_one_letter_code
_entity_poly.pdbx_strand_id
1 'polypeptide(L)'
;MAVTAQEALQASIGVATDAEAGSVEPVHLLKALLDSGERNLSSIIERVGADPRAIAGAVDEQISREPKVSGSGQQVGLSNDFVKVVDAAEKLATKLGDSYVTSEHLLCALADDRSDAGRILKAAGVTSKRVQDAYNDLRGDERVTSQDSKPEFEALERYGRNVTDLARQGKLDPVIGRVEEIRRTIQVLSRRTKNNPVLIGEPGVGKTAIVEGLAERIVAGDVPSTLKDKELVELDMSSLVAGAKYRGEFEDRLKSVLKEIEKANGRIILFIDELHTIVGAGATEGSMDAGNILKPALARGELHAIGATTLDEYRKYIEKDAALARRFQTVLVSEPTVEDTISILRGLKEKYEMHHGVRITDAALVSAADLSNRYIADRFLPDKAIDLVDEAASRLRMELDSMPSDIDAVDRQLTQMQIEEQALMKEEDAASRERLETLRKEIATTREKLDGMKAKWQNEKGAIDQVQDLKRQIDDAKTEEERATRAGDLARASELRFSTIPDLQRRYDEAEAALNAKQAEGGVLKEEVTSEEIAEVVSAWTGVPVSKMMQGEVEKLQNLEAELHKRVVGQDAAVNAVAAAVRRSRAGLADPNRPLGSFFFLGPTGVGKTELAKALAECLFDDERALVRIDMSEYMEKFSVQRLIGAPPGYVGYDEGGQLTEAVRRRPYSVILMDEMEKAHPDVFNILLQVLDDGRLTDGQGRVVSFKNTIIIMTSNVGSQAIAAGEQNGASKAEVDKQVNDALRTTFKPEFLNRIDDIVVFHPLGLDDIEKIVDIQLKGVRERLDNERISLELTPAAIQALALDGLDPVYGARPLKRLIQRQVVDNVANLIIAGELHEGDTVRVDVRDDNDFYAERVAAKPAGAAVRPDEVE
;
A
#
# COMPACT_ATOMS: atom_id res chain seq x y z
N MET A 1 18.11 46.25 -20.64
CA MET A 1 18.06 45.50 -19.38
C MET A 1 17.15 44.32 -19.56
N ALA A 2 17.56 43.14 -19.17
CA ALA A 2 16.67 41.96 -18.98
C ALA A 2 15.77 42.15 -17.76
N VAL A 3 14.68 41.38 -17.69
CA VAL A 3 13.71 41.49 -16.59
C VAL A 3 14.37 41.29 -15.22
N THR A 4 15.25 40.28 -15.09
CA THR A 4 15.99 39.99 -13.83
C THR A 4 16.84 41.17 -13.36
N ALA A 5 17.61 41.80 -14.28
CA ALA A 5 18.38 42.97 -13.97
C ALA A 5 17.48 44.17 -13.58
N GLN A 6 16.35 44.36 -14.23
CA GLN A 6 15.37 45.40 -13.84
C GLN A 6 14.79 45.17 -12.45
N GLU A 7 14.43 43.92 -12.12
CA GLU A 7 13.94 43.53 -10.80
C GLU A 7 15.00 43.79 -9.72
N ALA A 8 16.27 43.42 -9.97
CA ALA A 8 17.39 43.68 -9.06
C ALA A 8 17.61 45.19 -8.82
N LEU A 9 17.57 45.98 -9.88
CA LEU A 9 17.70 47.44 -9.80
C LEU A 9 16.53 48.08 -9.00
N GLN A 10 15.30 47.59 -9.20
CA GLN A 10 14.15 48.06 -8.47
C GLN A 10 14.19 47.62 -6.98
N ALA A 11 14.61 46.39 -6.72
CA ALA A 11 14.78 45.88 -5.37
C ALA A 11 15.85 46.65 -4.61
N SER A 12 16.94 47.06 -5.28
CA SER A 12 18.02 47.87 -4.66
C SER A 12 17.52 49.21 -4.14
N ILE A 13 16.52 49.84 -4.79
CA ILE A 13 15.85 51.05 -4.29
C ILE A 13 15.07 50.76 -3.03
N GLY A 14 14.38 49.62 -2.97
CA GLY A 14 13.70 49.15 -1.76
C GLY A 14 14.66 48.95 -0.60
N VAL A 15 15.76 48.24 -0.82
CA VAL A 15 16.81 48.01 0.20
C VAL A 15 17.37 49.33 0.72
N ALA A 16 17.64 50.31 -0.15
CA ALA A 16 18.17 51.61 0.25
C ALA A 16 17.09 52.42 1.07
N THR A 17 15.84 52.29 0.71
CA THR A 17 14.72 52.94 1.42
C THR A 17 14.52 52.34 2.79
N ASP A 18 14.54 51.03 2.93
CA ASP A 18 14.40 50.31 4.20
C ASP A 18 15.61 50.57 5.14
N ALA A 19 16.80 50.78 4.57
CA ALA A 19 18.00 51.16 5.30
C ALA A 19 18.02 52.64 5.70
N GLU A 20 17.05 53.48 5.30
CA GLU A 20 17.01 54.91 5.49
C GLU A 20 18.27 55.62 4.89
N ALA A 21 18.76 55.06 3.76
CA ALA A 21 19.98 55.62 3.09
C ALA A 21 19.69 56.93 2.35
N GLY A 22 20.68 57.80 2.24
CA GLY A 22 20.57 59.10 1.53
C GLY A 22 20.58 58.96 0.01
N SER A 23 21.15 57.85 -0.51
CA SER A 23 21.21 57.50 -1.94
C SER A 23 21.30 55.99 -2.14
N VAL A 24 20.93 55.49 -3.33
CA VAL A 24 21.13 54.08 -3.68
C VAL A 24 22.57 53.86 -4.05
N GLU A 25 23.31 53.15 -3.23
CA GLU A 25 24.72 52.82 -3.43
C GLU A 25 24.88 51.40 -4.05
N PRO A 26 26.06 51.10 -4.65
CA PRO A 26 26.36 49.76 -5.19
C PRO A 26 26.17 48.60 -4.17
N VAL A 27 26.30 48.86 -2.86
CA VAL A 27 26.11 47.84 -1.83
C VAL A 27 24.65 47.43 -1.70
N HIS A 28 23.71 48.33 -1.94
CA HIS A 28 22.29 48.01 -1.99
C HIS A 28 21.93 47.12 -3.19
N LEU A 29 22.59 47.36 -4.34
CA LEU A 29 22.43 46.49 -5.51
C LEU A 29 23.02 45.12 -5.25
N LEU A 30 24.17 45.00 -4.60
CA LEU A 30 24.74 43.71 -4.23
C LEU A 30 23.81 42.94 -3.28
N LYS A 31 23.24 43.64 -2.29
CA LYS A 31 22.23 43.02 -1.41
C LYS A 31 21.02 42.51 -2.19
N ALA A 32 20.45 43.33 -3.07
CA ALA A 32 19.30 42.94 -3.89
C ALA A 32 19.63 41.75 -4.79
N LEU A 33 20.82 41.66 -5.37
CA LEU A 33 21.27 40.51 -6.17
C LEU A 33 21.40 39.23 -5.34
N LEU A 34 21.93 39.32 -4.10
CA LEU A 34 22.05 38.15 -3.22
C LEU A 34 20.71 37.68 -2.68
N ASP A 35 19.80 38.63 -2.40
CA ASP A 35 18.45 38.31 -1.88
C ASP A 35 17.48 37.89 -2.98
N SER A 36 17.80 38.08 -4.28
CA SER A 36 16.94 37.69 -5.41
C SER A 36 16.69 36.21 -5.50
N GLY A 37 17.51 35.37 -4.85
CA GLY A 37 17.43 33.91 -4.91
C GLY A 37 17.81 33.35 -6.28
N GLU A 38 18.40 34.14 -7.18
CA GLU A 38 18.89 33.67 -8.48
C GLU A 38 20.07 32.71 -8.29
N ARG A 39 19.83 31.41 -8.59
CA ARG A 39 20.87 30.36 -8.45
C ARG A 39 22.10 30.60 -9.29
N ASN A 40 21.95 31.20 -10.48
CA ASN A 40 23.08 31.51 -11.35
C ASN A 40 24.09 32.39 -10.64
N LEU A 41 23.65 33.38 -9.90
CA LEU A 41 24.55 34.27 -9.14
C LEU A 41 25.27 33.51 -8.01
N SER A 42 24.51 32.65 -7.29
CA SER A 42 25.08 31.80 -6.23
C SER A 42 26.10 30.82 -6.81
N SER A 43 25.77 30.12 -7.92
CA SER A 43 26.67 29.20 -8.62
C SER A 43 27.96 29.89 -9.09
N ILE A 44 27.87 31.12 -9.63
CA ILE A 44 29.06 31.91 -10.03
C ILE A 44 29.97 32.19 -8.81
N ILE A 45 29.36 32.63 -7.71
CA ILE A 45 30.10 32.96 -6.47
C ILE A 45 30.76 31.71 -5.88
N GLU A 46 30.03 30.57 -5.83
CA GLU A 46 30.56 29.30 -5.33
C GLU A 46 31.68 28.73 -6.20
N ARG A 47 31.58 28.81 -7.54
CA ARG A 47 32.65 28.39 -8.46
C ARG A 47 33.91 29.22 -8.32
N VAL A 48 33.77 30.47 -7.93
CA VAL A 48 34.93 31.34 -7.61
C VAL A 48 35.57 30.93 -6.27
N GLY A 49 34.91 30.07 -5.47
CA GLY A 49 35.39 29.57 -4.19
C GLY A 49 34.98 30.44 -3.01
N ALA A 50 33.91 31.26 -3.14
CA ALA A 50 33.37 32.11 -2.09
C ALA A 50 32.01 31.60 -1.59
N ASP A 51 31.72 31.91 -0.33
CA ASP A 51 30.42 31.59 0.27
C ASP A 51 29.44 32.76 0.12
N PRO A 52 28.31 32.61 -0.63
CA PRO A 52 27.30 33.64 -0.80
C PRO A 52 26.73 34.16 0.53
N ARG A 53 26.59 33.29 1.53
CA ARG A 53 26.05 33.67 2.86
C ARG A 53 27.02 34.55 3.65
N ALA A 54 28.32 34.26 3.56
CA ALA A 54 29.34 35.08 4.20
C ALA A 54 29.41 36.49 3.56
N ILE A 55 29.24 36.56 2.23
CA ILE A 55 29.16 37.85 1.50
C ILE A 55 27.90 38.62 1.93
N ALA A 56 26.74 37.96 1.99
CA ALA A 56 25.49 38.60 2.42
C ALA A 56 25.59 39.19 3.84
N GLY A 57 26.19 38.45 4.77
CA GLY A 57 26.44 38.96 6.13
C GLY A 57 27.35 40.19 6.16
N ALA A 58 28.42 40.20 5.33
CA ALA A 58 29.32 41.37 5.21
C ALA A 58 28.61 42.59 4.58
N VAL A 59 27.70 42.34 3.64
CA VAL A 59 26.88 43.39 3.02
C VAL A 59 25.91 43.97 4.03
N ASP A 60 25.24 43.16 4.82
CA ASP A 60 24.32 43.62 5.88
C ASP A 60 25.04 44.45 6.95
N GLU A 61 26.22 44.02 7.35
CA GLU A 61 27.05 44.77 8.28
C GLU A 61 27.46 46.13 7.70
N GLN A 62 27.80 46.19 6.39
CA GLN A 62 28.18 47.45 5.73
C GLN A 62 26.97 48.39 5.62
N ILE A 63 25.79 47.92 5.23
CA ILE A 63 24.54 48.71 5.15
C ILE A 63 24.20 49.28 6.51
N SER A 64 24.34 48.50 7.58
CA SER A 64 24.06 48.96 8.94
C SER A 64 24.98 50.10 9.44
N ARG A 65 26.15 50.27 8.83
CA ARG A 65 27.13 51.33 9.14
C ARG A 65 26.93 52.60 8.31
N GLU A 66 26.07 52.56 7.30
CA GLU A 66 25.80 53.76 6.49
C GLU A 66 25.03 54.83 7.29
N PRO A 67 25.29 56.13 7.00
CA PRO A 67 24.63 57.23 7.66
C PRO A 67 23.12 57.24 7.35
N LYS A 68 22.30 57.21 8.35
CA LYS A 68 20.85 57.26 8.21
C LYS A 68 20.36 58.68 8.04
N VAL A 69 19.47 58.89 7.06
CA VAL A 69 18.84 60.19 6.81
C VAL A 69 17.38 60.11 7.20
N SER A 70 17.00 60.83 8.30
CA SER A 70 15.63 60.89 8.81
C SER A 70 14.86 62.06 8.19
N GLY A 71 13.87 61.81 7.31
CA GLY A 71 12.97 62.83 6.74
C GLY A 71 11.80 62.20 6.00
N SER A 72 10.55 62.50 6.40
CA SER A 72 9.38 62.03 5.72
C SER A 72 9.22 62.63 4.33
N GLY A 73 9.35 61.81 3.28
CA GLY A 73 9.02 62.13 1.89
C GLY A 73 10.16 62.37 0.91
N GLN A 74 11.42 61.97 1.21
CA GLN A 74 12.53 62.11 0.30
C GLN A 74 12.59 60.90 -0.68
N GLN A 75 12.57 61.19 -2.00
CA GLN A 75 12.91 60.16 -3.03
C GLN A 75 14.40 59.89 -2.94
N VAL A 76 14.77 58.62 -2.67
CA VAL A 76 16.18 58.19 -2.63
C VAL A 76 16.74 58.29 -4.05
N GLY A 77 17.75 59.16 -4.25
CA GLY A 77 18.42 59.34 -5.54
C GLY A 77 19.47 58.27 -5.81
N LEU A 78 19.78 58.01 -7.09
CA LEU A 78 20.89 57.10 -7.45
C LEU A 78 22.24 57.78 -7.23
N SER A 79 23.21 57.12 -6.60
CA SER A 79 24.57 57.63 -6.47
C SER A 79 25.33 57.60 -7.81
N ASN A 80 26.37 58.44 -7.91
CA ASN A 80 27.21 58.46 -9.10
C ASN A 80 27.93 57.09 -9.30
N ASP A 81 28.25 56.39 -8.22
CA ASP A 81 28.94 55.11 -8.28
C ASP A 81 28.00 54.01 -8.69
N PHE A 82 26.72 54.05 -8.28
CA PHE A 82 25.69 53.15 -8.76
C PHE A 82 25.51 53.25 -10.28
N VAL A 83 25.40 54.49 -10.79
CA VAL A 83 25.24 54.73 -12.25
C VAL A 83 26.45 54.20 -13.02
N LYS A 84 27.70 54.36 -12.50
CA LYS A 84 28.91 53.80 -13.11
C LYS A 84 28.90 52.27 -13.19
N VAL A 85 28.38 51.60 -12.17
CA VAL A 85 28.24 50.12 -12.16
C VAL A 85 27.28 49.68 -13.24
N VAL A 86 26.12 50.34 -13.37
CA VAL A 86 25.16 50.03 -14.43
C VAL A 86 25.73 50.28 -15.83
N ASP A 87 26.44 51.41 -16.05
CA ASP A 87 27.14 51.70 -17.30
C ASP A 87 28.25 50.68 -17.63
N ALA A 88 28.94 50.18 -16.59
CA ALA A 88 29.97 49.15 -16.77
C ALA A 88 29.33 47.80 -17.18
N ALA A 89 28.20 47.46 -16.59
CA ALA A 89 27.46 46.27 -16.96
C ALA A 89 26.93 46.32 -18.40
N GLU A 90 26.45 47.46 -18.88
CA GLU A 90 26.06 47.66 -20.28
C GLU A 90 27.21 47.50 -21.26
N LYS A 91 28.38 48.09 -20.96
CA LYS A 91 29.58 47.91 -21.75
C LYS A 91 30.06 46.45 -21.79
N LEU A 92 29.94 45.74 -20.66
CA LEU A 92 30.30 44.33 -20.56
C LEU A 92 29.35 43.48 -21.42
N ALA A 93 28.03 43.69 -21.34
CA ALA A 93 27.04 42.99 -22.14
C ALA A 93 27.33 43.20 -23.66
N THR A 94 27.60 44.45 -24.08
CA THR A 94 27.94 44.78 -25.48
C THR A 94 29.23 44.09 -25.93
N LYS A 95 30.26 44.03 -25.05
CA LYS A 95 31.53 43.34 -25.31
C LYS A 95 31.35 41.85 -25.49
N LEU A 96 30.44 41.24 -24.71
CA LEU A 96 30.11 39.82 -24.77
C LEU A 96 29.15 39.47 -25.91
N GLY A 97 28.61 40.48 -26.63
CA GLY A 97 27.70 40.31 -27.75
C GLY A 97 26.24 40.05 -27.32
N ASP A 98 25.89 40.41 -26.09
CA ASP A 98 24.55 40.30 -25.55
C ASP A 98 23.70 41.54 -25.89
N SER A 99 22.45 41.33 -26.24
CA SER A 99 21.50 42.41 -26.55
C SER A 99 20.90 43.06 -25.31
N TYR A 100 20.95 42.34 -24.16
CA TYR A 100 20.36 42.78 -22.89
C TYR A 100 21.33 42.55 -21.73
N VAL A 101 21.33 43.45 -20.74
CA VAL A 101 22.06 43.33 -19.51
C VAL A 101 21.32 42.44 -18.54
N THR A 102 21.95 41.42 -17.96
CA THR A 102 21.41 40.51 -16.97
C THR A 102 21.97 40.77 -15.57
N SER A 103 21.48 40.04 -14.55
CA SER A 103 21.99 40.12 -13.17
C SER A 103 23.44 39.70 -13.06
N GLU A 104 23.91 38.78 -13.90
CA GLU A 104 25.30 38.33 -13.93
C GLU A 104 26.26 39.45 -14.44
N HIS A 105 25.82 40.25 -15.43
CA HIS A 105 26.58 41.42 -15.87
C HIS A 105 26.71 42.46 -14.76
N LEU A 106 25.67 42.66 -13.96
CA LEU A 106 25.68 43.55 -12.80
C LEU A 106 26.67 43.03 -11.73
N LEU A 107 26.67 41.72 -11.45
CA LEU A 107 27.60 41.11 -10.51
C LEU A 107 29.08 41.28 -10.99
N CYS A 108 29.31 41.04 -12.29
CA CYS A 108 30.65 41.25 -12.87
C CYS A 108 31.12 42.71 -12.75
N ALA A 109 30.22 43.67 -12.98
CA ALA A 109 30.53 45.10 -12.86
C ALA A 109 30.78 45.51 -11.41
N LEU A 110 29.99 45.01 -10.46
CA LEU A 110 30.21 45.21 -9.02
C LEU A 110 31.57 44.67 -8.56
N ALA A 111 32.00 43.51 -9.05
CA ALA A 111 33.25 42.89 -8.69
C ALA A 111 34.46 43.72 -9.21
N ASP A 112 34.29 44.53 -10.26
CA ASP A 112 35.34 45.43 -10.77
C ASP A 112 35.34 46.80 -10.06
N ASP A 113 34.26 47.21 -9.47
CA ASP A 113 34.05 48.52 -8.88
C ASP A 113 34.94 48.77 -7.64
N ARG A 114 35.12 50.06 -7.30
CA ARG A 114 35.92 50.50 -6.14
C ARG A 114 35.05 50.84 -4.92
N SER A 115 33.76 50.74 -5.03
CA SER A 115 32.81 50.96 -3.93
C SER A 115 32.95 49.93 -2.80
N ASP A 116 32.15 50.06 -1.78
CA ASP A 116 32.11 49.12 -0.69
C ASP A 116 31.68 47.73 -1.13
N ALA A 117 30.74 47.64 -2.09
CA ALA A 117 30.33 46.36 -2.70
C ALA A 117 31.52 45.64 -3.36
N GLY A 118 32.28 46.38 -4.19
CA GLY A 118 33.49 45.82 -4.83
C GLY A 118 34.58 45.44 -3.82
N ARG A 119 34.73 46.17 -2.70
CA ARG A 119 35.65 45.80 -1.62
C ARG A 119 35.24 44.51 -0.90
N ILE A 120 33.96 44.36 -0.58
CA ILE A 120 33.45 43.15 0.02
C ILE A 120 33.65 41.94 -0.89
N LEU A 121 33.28 42.04 -2.17
CA LEU A 121 33.49 40.98 -3.14
C LEU A 121 34.98 40.60 -3.29
N LYS A 122 35.87 41.57 -3.37
CA LYS A 122 37.32 41.32 -3.46
C LYS A 122 37.88 40.70 -2.18
N ALA A 123 37.40 41.09 -1.01
CA ALA A 123 37.81 40.51 0.27
C ALA A 123 37.39 39.04 0.36
N ALA A 124 36.23 38.67 -0.22
CA ALA A 124 35.75 37.30 -0.34
C ALA A 124 36.45 36.51 -1.48
N GLY A 125 37.44 37.10 -2.20
CA GLY A 125 38.13 36.46 -3.32
C GLY A 125 37.34 36.50 -4.65
N VAL A 126 36.23 37.18 -4.70
CA VAL A 126 35.39 37.38 -5.88
C VAL A 126 35.92 38.55 -6.70
N THR A 127 36.75 38.26 -7.70
CA THR A 127 37.32 39.26 -8.57
C THR A 127 36.65 39.27 -9.93
N SER A 128 36.59 40.43 -10.59
CA SER A 128 35.96 40.61 -11.91
C SER A 128 36.39 39.54 -12.94
N LYS A 129 37.69 39.27 -13.00
CA LYS A 129 38.21 38.24 -13.93
C LYS A 129 37.66 36.85 -13.60
N ARG A 130 37.68 36.41 -12.34
CA ARG A 130 37.21 35.08 -11.91
C ARG A 130 35.72 34.96 -12.11
N VAL A 131 34.96 36.04 -11.85
CA VAL A 131 33.52 36.10 -12.11
C VAL A 131 33.20 36.00 -13.60
N GLN A 132 33.96 36.74 -14.44
CA GLN A 132 33.79 36.67 -15.90
C GLN A 132 34.16 35.29 -16.46
N ASP A 133 35.25 34.69 -15.98
CA ASP A 133 35.65 33.33 -16.37
C ASP A 133 34.57 32.32 -15.96
N ALA A 134 34.10 32.34 -14.72
CA ALA A 134 33.02 31.48 -14.24
C ALA A 134 31.70 31.71 -15.00
N TYR A 135 31.37 32.97 -15.29
CA TYR A 135 30.18 33.30 -16.10
C TYR A 135 30.29 32.78 -17.55
N ASN A 136 31.47 32.93 -18.16
CA ASN A 136 31.72 32.45 -19.53
C ASN A 136 31.69 30.91 -19.58
N ASP A 137 32.23 30.23 -18.56
CA ASP A 137 32.20 28.78 -18.47
C ASP A 137 30.76 28.25 -18.32
N LEU A 138 29.91 28.95 -17.54
CA LEU A 138 28.52 28.60 -17.35
C LEU A 138 27.67 28.86 -18.61
N ARG A 139 27.89 30.02 -19.26
CA ARG A 139 27.06 30.40 -20.43
C ARG A 139 27.49 29.72 -21.73
N GLY A 140 28.73 29.31 -21.87
CA GLY A 140 29.31 28.83 -23.13
C GLY A 140 29.15 29.86 -24.26
N ASP A 141 28.63 29.42 -25.41
CA ASP A 141 28.40 30.29 -26.59
C ASP A 141 27.00 30.97 -26.61
N GLU A 142 26.22 30.85 -25.54
CA GLU A 142 24.89 31.46 -25.49
C GLU A 142 24.94 32.99 -25.37
N ARG A 143 24.04 33.66 -26.11
CA ARG A 143 23.89 35.10 -26.09
C ARG A 143 22.46 35.46 -25.62
N VAL A 144 22.36 36.48 -24.80
CA VAL A 144 21.09 37.00 -24.31
C VAL A 144 20.47 37.89 -25.41
N THR A 145 19.55 37.35 -26.18
CA THR A 145 18.92 38.00 -27.33
C THR A 145 17.48 38.47 -27.08
N SER A 146 16.87 38.02 -25.96
CA SER A 146 15.52 38.40 -25.57
C SER A 146 15.50 39.04 -24.19
N GLN A 147 14.56 39.94 -23.94
CA GLN A 147 14.40 40.61 -22.64
C GLN A 147 13.93 39.68 -21.55
N ASP A 148 13.14 38.65 -21.92
CA ASP A 148 12.57 37.63 -21.02
C ASP A 148 13.46 36.38 -20.90
N SER A 149 14.60 36.33 -21.59
CA SER A 149 15.49 35.19 -21.48
C SER A 149 16.11 35.13 -20.07
N LYS A 150 15.66 34.15 -19.29
CA LYS A 150 16.38 33.65 -18.09
C LYS A 150 17.26 32.52 -18.59
N PRO A 151 18.60 32.73 -18.82
CA PRO A 151 19.44 31.62 -19.14
C PRO A 151 19.49 30.69 -17.95
N GLU A 152 18.86 29.51 -18.08
CA GLU A 152 18.96 28.45 -17.07
C GLU A 152 20.24 27.66 -17.37
N PHE A 153 21.29 27.96 -16.64
CA PHE A 153 22.50 27.16 -16.60
C PHE A 153 22.30 25.98 -15.64
N GLU A 154 22.97 24.86 -15.92
CA GLU A 154 22.84 23.64 -15.09
C GLU A 154 21.43 23.07 -15.01
N ALA A 155 20.70 23.12 -16.13
CA ALA A 155 19.33 22.61 -16.20
C ALA A 155 19.27 21.08 -15.90
N LEU A 156 20.31 20.32 -16.28
CA LEU A 156 20.42 18.90 -15.99
C LEU A 156 20.61 18.60 -14.49
N GLU A 157 21.36 19.43 -13.77
CA GLU A 157 21.48 19.26 -12.31
C GLU A 157 20.20 19.67 -11.58
N ARG A 158 19.46 20.62 -12.15
CA ARG A 158 18.24 21.13 -11.55
C ARG A 158 17.02 20.24 -11.78
N TYR A 159 16.90 19.69 -12.98
CA TYR A 159 15.73 18.93 -13.43
C TYR A 159 16.04 17.46 -13.69
N GLY A 160 17.27 17.02 -13.39
CA GLY A 160 17.70 15.65 -13.55
C GLY A 160 18.38 15.11 -12.29
N ARG A 161 18.27 13.79 -12.13
CA ARG A 161 18.97 13.01 -11.12
C ARG A 161 20.03 12.17 -11.80
N ASN A 162 21.30 12.41 -11.52
CA ASN A 162 22.38 11.62 -12.12
C ASN A 162 22.48 10.24 -11.45
N VAL A 163 21.90 9.23 -12.08
CA VAL A 163 21.85 7.84 -11.57
C VAL A 163 23.25 7.22 -11.54
N THR A 164 24.12 7.58 -12.48
CA THR A 164 25.52 7.10 -12.53
C THR A 164 26.33 7.62 -11.34
N ASP A 165 26.08 8.84 -10.90
CA ASP A 165 26.75 9.39 -9.72
C ASP A 165 26.26 8.74 -8.43
N LEU A 166 24.99 8.41 -8.35
CA LEU A 166 24.43 7.63 -7.23
C LEU A 166 25.03 6.22 -7.17
N ALA A 167 25.23 5.58 -8.34
CA ALA A 167 25.94 4.31 -8.43
C ALA A 167 27.38 4.42 -7.93
N ARG A 168 28.11 5.49 -8.33
CA ARG A 168 29.48 5.76 -7.83
C ARG A 168 29.52 5.95 -6.30
N GLN A 169 28.46 6.52 -5.73
CA GLN A 169 28.33 6.76 -4.29
C GLN A 169 27.86 5.52 -3.52
N GLY A 170 27.48 4.43 -4.21
CA GLY A 170 26.91 3.23 -3.59
C GLY A 170 25.52 3.43 -2.96
N LYS A 171 24.76 4.40 -3.48
CA LYS A 171 23.43 4.74 -2.94
C LYS A 171 22.27 4.04 -3.64
N LEU A 172 22.54 3.28 -4.70
CA LEU A 172 21.53 2.50 -5.41
C LEU A 172 21.26 1.18 -4.71
N ASP A 173 20.08 0.65 -4.94
CA ASP A 173 19.72 -0.69 -4.48
C ASP A 173 20.34 -1.77 -5.39
N PRO A 174 20.75 -2.91 -4.85
CA PRO A 174 21.31 -3.98 -5.66
C PRO A 174 20.26 -4.52 -6.63
N VAL A 175 20.56 -4.59 -7.91
CA VAL A 175 19.64 -5.09 -8.93
C VAL A 175 19.84 -6.58 -9.16
N ILE A 176 18.81 -7.35 -8.82
CA ILE A 176 18.82 -8.81 -8.85
C ILE A 176 17.81 -9.34 -9.88
N GLY A 177 18.20 -10.37 -10.63
CA GLY A 177 17.28 -11.10 -11.52
C GLY A 177 16.94 -10.44 -12.85
N ARG A 178 17.50 -9.25 -13.20
CA ARG A 178 17.18 -8.48 -14.43
C ARG A 178 18.30 -8.49 -15.48
N VAL A 179 19.09 -9.55 -15.51
CA VAL A 179 20.30 -9.63 -16.37
C VAL A 179 19.98 -9.55 -17.86
N GLU A 180 18.92 -10.25 -18.28
CA GLU A 180 18.55 -10.31 -19.71
C GLU A 180 17.95 -8.99 -20.20
N GLU A 181 17.12 -8.34 -19.41
CA GLU A 181 16.53 -7.05 -19.74
C GLU A 181 17.59 -5.96 -19.79
N ILE A 182 18.54 -5.93 -18.84
CA ILE A 182 19.69 -5.01 -18.86
C ILE A 182 20.55 -5.28 -20.11
N ARG A 183 20.87 -6.54 -20.41
CA ARG A 183 21.62 -6.91 -21.61
C ARG A 183 20.91 -6.46 -22.87
N ARG A 184 19.60 -6.66 -22.94
CA ARG A 184 18.79 -6.23 -24.07
C ARG A 184 18.78 -4.71 -24.23
N THR A 185 18.68 -3.97 -23.13
CA THR A 185 18.76 -2.50 -23.10
C THR A 185 20.11 -2.03 -23.63
N ILE A 186 21.21 -2.60 -23.15
CA ILE A 186 22.59 -2.35 -23.64
C ILE A 186 22.70 -2.62 -25.15
N GLN A 187 22.15 -3.75 -25.60
CA GLN A 187 22.14 -4.12 -27.02
C GLN A 187 21.39 -3.10 -27.88
N VAL A 188 20.24 -2.60 -27.40
CA VAL A 188 19.46 -1.59 -28.12
C VAL A 188 20.21 -0.26 -28.17
N LEU A 189 20.77 0.22 -27.05
CA LEU A 189 21.56 1.45 -26.99
C LEU A 189 22.78 1.43 -27.92
N SER A 190 23.35 0.25 -28.17
CA SER A 190 24.53 0.07 -29.06
C SER A 190 24.16 0.00 -30.56
N ARG A 191 22.88 0.08 -30.92
CA ARG A 191 22.46 0.03 -32.33
C ARG A 191 22.73 1.34 -33.06
N ARG A 192 22.86 1.28 -34.38
CA ARG A 192 22.99 2.47 -35.23
C ARG A 192 21.67 3.21 -35.42
N THR A 193 20.55 2.51 -35.39
CA THR A 193 19.20 3.03 -35.57
C THR A 193 18.26 2.35 -34.59
N LYS A 194 17.17 3.00 -34.21
CA LYS A 194 16.26 2.54 -33.13
C LYS A 194 17.03 2.18 -31.86
N ASN A 195 17.90 3.08 -31.48
CA ASN A 195 18.83 2.93 -30.36
C ASN A 195 18.30 3.48 -29.04
N ASN A 196 17.01 3.83 -28.98
CA ASN A 196 16.34 4.27 -27.77
C ASN A 196 15.44 3.11 -27.26
N PRO A 197 15.81 2.42 -26.17
CA PRO A 197 14.94 1.39 -25.59
C PRO A 197 13.74 2.02 -24.88
N VAL A 198 12.59 1.35 -24.95
CA VAL A 198 11.44 1.61 -24.07
C VAL A 198 11.18 0.35 -23.27
N LEU A 199 11.30 0.45 -21.97
CA LEU A 199 10.94 -0.60 -21.01
C LEU A 199 9.43 -0.63 -20.86
N ILE A 200 8.80 -1.73 -21.28
CA ILE A 200 7.35 -1.89 -21.25
C ILE A 200 7.01 -3.01 -20.28
N GLY A 201 6.17 -2.72 -19.30
CA GLY A 201 5.72 -3.71 -18.33
C GLY A 201 4.69 -3.12 -17.38
N GLU A 202 4.05 -3.97 -16.62
CA GLU A 202 3.07 -3.55 -15.61
C GLU A 202 3.69 -2.66 -14.53
N PRO A 203 2.89 -1.88 -13.78
CA PRO A 203 3.39 -1.11 -12.65
C PRO A 203 4.05 -2.02 -11.61
N GLY A 204 5.15 -1.57 -10.99
CA GLY A 204 5.79 -2.31 -9.90
C GLY A 204 6.63 -3.54 -10.31
N VAL A 205 6.80 -3.84 -11.63
CA VAL A 205 7.64 -4.97 -12.06
C VAL A 205 9.15 -4.67 -12.04
N GLY A 206 9.58 -3.47 -11.65
CA GLY A 206 11.00 -3.11 -11.53
C GLY A 206 11.62 -2.54 -12.82
N LYS A 207 10.88 -1.75 -13.60
CA LYS A 207 11.43 -1.07 -14.79
C LYS A 207 12.57 -0.12 -14.46
N THR A 208 12.44 0.66 -13.41
CA THR A 208 13.46 1.63 -12.94
C THR A 208 14.72 0.91 -12.45
N ALA A 209 14.59 -0.23 -11.78
CA ALA A 209 15.71 -1.05 -11.34
C ALA A 209 16.62 -1.50 -12.51
N ILE A 210 16.08 -1.74 -13.71
CA ILE A 210 16.88 -2.09 -14.90
C ILE A 210 17.80 -0.93 -15.28
N VAL A 211 17.33 0.30 -15.12
CA VAL A 211 18.09 1.52 -15.42
C VAL A 211 19.18 1.75 -14.37
N GLU A 212 18.87 1.49 -13.10
CA GLU A 212 19.81 1.54 -12.00
C GLU A 212 20.91 0.49 -12.16
N GLY A 213 20.56 -0.75 -12.51
CA GLY A 213 21.51 -1.82 -12.81
C GLY A 213 22.38 -1.54 -14.05
N LEU A 214 21.85 -0.83 -15.05
CA LEU A 214 22.64 -0.33 -16.15
C LEU A 214 23.66 0.72 -15.68
N ALA A 215 23.29 1.65 -14.82
CA ALA A 215 24.20 2.65 -14.25
C ALA A 215 25.33 1.98 -13.44
N GLU A 216 25.02 0.98 -12.62
CA GLU A 216 26.02 0.18 -11.89
C GLU A 216 27.02 -0.49 -12.84
N ARG A 217 26.56 -1.10 -13.94
CA ARG A 217 27.44 -1.71 -14.93
C ARG A 217 28.30 -0.69 -15.70
N ILE A 218 27.75 0.49 -15.98
CA ILE A 218 28.53 1.58 -16.58
C ILE A 218 29.70 1.98 -15.64
N VAL A 219 29.42 2.16 -14.36
CA VAL A 219 30.42 2.52 -13.35
C VAL A 219 31.46 1.41 -13.16
N ALA A 220 31.03 0.15 -13.14
CA ALA A 220 31.92 -1.01 -13.07
C ALA A 220 32.72 -1.25 -14.35
N GLY A 221 32.38 -0.57 -15.47
CA GLY A 221 33.01 -0.78 -16.76
C GLY A 221 32.58 -2.07 -17.48
N ASP A 222 31.56 -2.75 -16.98
CA ASP A 222 30.98 -3.99 -17.55
C ASP A 222 29.93 -3.69 -18.65
N VAL A 223 30.37 -2.84 -19.59
CA VAL A 223 29.57 -2.43 -20.76
C VAL A 223 30.48 -2.30 -21.99
N PRO A 224 29.91 -2.36 -23.21
CA PRO A 224 30.64 -2.10 -24.44
C PRO A 224 31.36 -0.75 -24.40
N SER A 225 32.48 -0.64 -25.15
CA SER A 225 33.28 0.60 -25.19
C SER A 225 32.50 1.86 -25.54
N THR A 226 31.40 1.70 -26.28
CA THR A 226 30.52 2.83 -26.67
C THR A 226 29.69 3.40 -25.49
N LEU A 227 29.63 2.70 -24.37
CA LEU A 227 28.84 3.07 -23.19
C LEU A 227 29.69 3.34 -21.94
N LYS A 228 31.03 3.07 -21.96
CA LYS A 228 31.90 3.19 -20.77
C LYS A 228 31.97 4.60 -20.17
N ASP A 229 31.91 5.63 -21.02
CA ASP A 229 32.04 7.03 -20.61
C ASP A 229 30.71 7.77 -20.63
N LYS A 230 29.60 7.02 -20.59
CA LYS A 230 28.26 7.62 -20.58
C LYS A 230 27.82 7.90 -19.15
N GLU A 231 27.01 8.92 -19.03
CA GLU A 231 26.30 9.29 -17.82
C GLU A 231 24.80 9.07 -18.03
N LEU A 232 24.17 8.43 -17.07
CA LEU A 232 22.74 8.17 -17.09
C LEU A 232 22.05 9.16 -16.16
N VAL A 233 21.19 10.01 -16.72
CA VAL A 233 20.46 11.05 -15.99
C VAL A 233 18.99 10.80 -16.13
N GLU A 234 18.31 10.66 -15.02
CA GLU A 234 16.84 10.55 -14.92
C GLU A 234 16.23 11.95 -14.96
N LEU A 235 15.22 12.15 -15.79
CA LEU A 235 14.51 13.42 -15.91
C LEU A 235 13.38 13.49 -14.87
N ASP A 236 13.46 14.47 -13.97
CA ASP A 236 12.39 14.74 -12.99
C ASP A 236 11.31 15.61 -13.61
N MET A 237 10.24 14.95 -14.07
CA MET A 237 9.10 15.62 -14.66
C MET A 237 8.35 16.50 -13.66
N SER A 238 8.34 16.12 -12.38
CA SER A 238 7.68 16.90 -11.33
C SER A 238 8.37 18.25 -11.13
N SER A 239 9.69 18.25 -11.09
CA SER A 239 10.49 19.48 -10.96
C SER A 239 10.38 20.37 -12.20
N LEU A 240 10.26 19.79 -13.41
CA LEU A 240 10.05 20.56 -14.64
C LEU A 240 8.71 21.30 -14.66
N VAL A 241 7.66 20.71 -14.12
CA VAL A 241 6.29 21.27 -14.07
C VAL A 241 6.09 22.18 -12.85
N ALA A 242 6.74 21.88 -11.73
CA ALA A 242 6.57 22.62 -10.48
C ALA A 242 6.88 24.11 -10.64
N GLY A 243 5.94 24.97 -10.26
CA GLY A 243 6.09 26.43 -10.30
C GLY A 243 6.06 27.05 -11.71
N ALA A 244 5.84 26.28 -12.77
CA ALA A 244 5.61 26.82 -14.10
C ALA A 244 4.19 27.45 -14.17
N LYS A 245 4.12 28.77 -14.20
CA LYS A 245 2.84 29.50 -14.24
C LYS A 245 2.22 29.47 -15.64
N TYR A 246 3.03 29.30 -16.68
CA TYR A 246 2.61 29.32 -18.08
C TYR A 246 3.26 28.16 -18.85
N ARG A 247 2.59 27.71 -19.91
CA ARG A 247 3.05 26.65 -20.82
C ARG A 247 4.48 26.90 -21.37
N GLY A 248 4.79 28.15 -21.70
CA GLY A 248 6.12 28.53 -22.24
C GLY A 248 7.28 28.24 -21.28
N GLU A 249 7.11 28.38 -19.97
CA GLU A 249 8.15 28.14 -18.99
C GLU A 249 8.59 26.67 -18.94
N PHE A 250 7.64 25.74 -18.98
CA PHE A 250 7.94 24.32 -19.08
C PHE A 250 8.68 23.95 -20.38
N GLU A 251 8.20 24.49 -21.51
CA GLU A 251 8.84 24.27 -22.82
C GLU A 251 10.27 24.78 -22.82
N ASP A 252 10.53 25.94 -22.22
CA ASP A 252 11.87 26.54 -22.18
C ASP A 252 12.81 25.79 -21.23
N ARG A 253 12.33 25.29 -20.08
CA ARG A 253 13.08 24.40 -19.19
C ARG A 253 13.49 23.11 -19.90
N LEU A 254 12.55 22.44 -20.57
CA LEU A 254 12.83 21.22 -21.32
C LEU A 254 13.82 21.49 -22.48
N LYS A 255 13.69 22.60 -23.19
CA LYS A 255 14.64 23.01 -24.22
C LYS A 255 16.04 23.26 -23.65
N SER A 256 16.14 23.85 -22.45
CA SER A 256 17.43 24.08 -21.78
C SER A 256 18.12 22.74 -21.43
N VAL A 257 17.36 21.76 -20.88
CA VAL A 257 17.87 20.40 -20.64
C VAL A 257 18.37 19.75 -21.92
N LEU A 258 17.57 19.82 -23.01
CA LEU A 258 17.98 19.22 -24.29
C LEU A 258 19.23 19.88 -24.90
N LYS A 259 19.39 21.20 -24.78
CA LYS A 259 20.62 21.90 -25.23
C LYS A 259 21.86 21.46 -24.46
N GLU A 260 21.74 21.23 -23.15
CA GLU A 260 22.85 20.70 -22.35
C GLU A 260 23.23 19.28 -22.76
N ILE A 261 22.22 18.41 -23.03
CA ILE A 261 22.45 17.06 -23.56
C ILE A 261 23.18 17.12 -24.93
N GLU A 262 22.74 18.02 -25.80
CA GLU A 262 23.37 18.23 -27.12
C GLU A 262 24.84 18.69 -26.98
N LYS A 263 25.10 19.65 -26.09
CA LYS A 263 26.49 20.11 -25.78
C LYS A 263 27.37 19.00 -25.21
N ALA A 264 26.81 18.04 -24.51
CA ALA A 264 27.53 16.89 -23.99
C ALA A 264 27.95 15.86 -25.07
N ASN A 265 27.66 16.14 -26.37
CA ASN A 265 28.09 15.32 -27.51
C ASN A 265 27.81 13.80 -27.32
N GLY A 266 26.61 13.48 -26.89
CA GLY A 266 26.15 12.10 -26.69
C GLY A 266 26.78 11.38 -25.50
N ARG A 267 27.41 12.06 -24.54
CA ARG A 267 27.88 11.46 -23.27
C ARG A 267 26.70 11.11 -22.35
N ILE A 268 25.60 11.82 -22.45
CA ILE A 268 24.45 11.67 -21.59
C ILE A 268 23.43 10.75 -22.23
N ILE A 269 22.91 9.81 -21.43
CA ILE A 269 21.72 8.99 -21.72
C ILE A 269 20.61 9.48 -20.81
N LEU A 270 19.53 9.97 -21.38
CA LEU A 270 18.39 10.47 -20.61
C LEU A 270 17.43 9.32 -20.28
N PHE A 271 17.13 9.13 -19.02
CA PHE A 271 16.06 8.24 -18.60
C PHE A 271 14.78 9.04 -18.36
N ILE A 272 13.69 8.58 -18.92
CA ILE A 272 12.36 9.20 -18.80
C ILE A 272 11.43 8.13 -18.28
N ASP A 273 11.11 8.21 -16.99
CA ASP A 273 10.07 7.38 -16.42
C ASP A 273 8.69 7.94 -16.81
N GLU A 274 7.70 7.08 -16.89
CA GLU A 274 6.36 7.43 -17.39
C GLU A 274 6.40 8.21 -18.71
N LEU A 275 7.15 7.69 -19.70
CA LEU A 275 7.37 8.33 -21.01
C LEU A 275 6.05 8.83 -21.66
N HIS A 276 4.93 8.20 -21.37
CA HIS A 276 3.61 8.57 -21.85
C HIS A 276 3.16 9.96 -21.38
N THR A 277 3.65 10.45 -20.23
CA THR A 277 3.30 11.77 -19.68
C THR A 277 3.84 12.88 -20.56
N ILE A 278 4.99 12.68 -21.19
CA ILE A 278 5.60 13.64 -22.12
C ILE A 278 4.92 13.62 -23.48
N VAL A 279 4.50 12.43 -23.95
CA VAL A 279 3.98 12.20 -25.30
C VAL A 279 2.46 12.35 -25.37
N GLY A 280 1.77 12.01 -24.28
CA GLY A 280 0.30 11.96 -24.21
C GLY A 280 -0.39 13.25 -23.78
N ALA A 281 0.36 14.19 -23.29
CA ALA A 281 -0.16 15.44 -22.72
C ALA A 281 -0.85 16.39 -23.73
N GLY A 282 -0.98 16.02 -25.03
CA GLY A 282 -1.58 16.84 -26.10
C GLY A 282 -3.03 16.55 -26.46
N ALA A 283 -3.72 15.63 -25.78
CA ALA A 283 -5.06 15.18 -26.20
C ALA A 283 -6.25 16.00 -25.65
N THR A 284 -6.03 16.85 -24.68
CA THR A 284 -7.04 17.79 -24.16
C THR A 284 -6.62 19.23 -24.45
N GLU A 285 -7.57 20.08 -24.87
CA GLU A 285 -7.31 21.50 -25.11
C GLU A 285 -6.64 22.15 -23.88
N GLY A 286 -5.34 22.47 -24.02
CA GLY A 286 -4.53 23.09 -22.96
C GLY A 286 -3.43 22.24 -22.34
N SER A 287 -3.26 20.98 -22.74
CA SER A 287 -2.18 20.11 -22.21
C SER A 287 -0.84 20.33 -22.93
N MET A 288 0.26 20.09 -22.18
CA MET A 288 1.64 20.32 -22.60
C MET A 288 2.08 19.26 -23.63
N ASP A 289 2.43 19.65 -24.85
CA ASP A 289 2.94 18.73 -25.88
C ASP A 289 4.49 18.76 -25.92
N ALA A 290 5.12 18.18 -24.93
CA ALA A 290 6.56 18.03 -24.86
C ALA A 290 7.09 17.04 -25.93
N GLY A 291 6.22 16.17 -26.45
CA GLY A 291 6.58 15.24 -27.51
C GLY A 291 7.12 15.95 -28.76
N ASN A 292 6.53 17.11 -29.13
CA ASN A 292 7.00 17.87 -30.30
C ASN A 292 8.38 18.49 -30.12
N ILE A 293 8.84 18.69 -28.88
CA ILE A 293 10.18 19.21 -28.56
C ILE A 293 11.21 18.08 -28.63
N LEU A 294 10.87 16.88 -28.17
CA LEU A 294 11.76 15.71 -28.17
C LEU A 294 11.93 15.07 -29.55
N LYS A 295 10.87 15.06 -30.39
CA LYS A 295 10.89 14.42 -31.71
C LYS A 295 12.05 14.86 -32.62
N PRO A 296 12.41 16.14 -32.75
CA PRO A 296 13.55 16.58 -33.56
C PRO A 296 14.89 16.05 -33.04
N ALA A 297 15.15 16.12 -31.72
CA ALA A 297 16.40 15.67 -31.11
C ALA A 297 16.59 14.14 -31.24
N LEU A 298 15.52 13.37 -31.02
CA LEU A 298 15.49 11.93 -31.28
C LEU A 298 15.66 11.59 -32.76
N ALA A 299 15.13 12.44 -33.67
CA ALA A 299 15.22 12.21 -35.10
C ALA A 299 16.64 12.44 -35.65
N ARG A 300 17.35 13.43 -35.14
CA ARG A 300 18.74 13.73 -35.51
C ARG A 300 19.74 12.80 -34.84
N GLY A 301 19.34 12.03 -33.83
CA GLY A 301 20.25 11.18 -33.04
C GLY A 301 21.10 11.93 -32.03
N GLU A 302 20.75 13.15 -31.72
CA GLU A 302 21.40 14.02 -30.74
C GLU A 302 21.01 13.63 -29.31
N LEU A 303 19.85 13.00 -29.15
CA LEU A 303 19.33 12.51 -27.88
C LEU A 303 19.34 10.96 -27.86
N HIS A 304 20.03 10.40 -26.87
CA HIS A 304 19.89 9.01 -26.47
C HIS A 304 18.98 8.93 -25.24
N ALA A 305 17.89 8.19 -25.36
CA ALA A 305 16.92 8.11 -24.29
C ALA A 305 16.50 6.66 -23.99
N ILE A 306 16.27 6.37 -22.73
CA ILE A 306 15.59 5.19 -22.22
C ILE A 306 14.23 5.65 -21.73
N GLY A 307 13.15 5.07 -22.22
CA GLY A 307 11.79 5.32 -21.70
C GLY A 307 11.30 4.16 -20.85
N ALA A 308 10.43 4.42 -19.90
CA ALA A 308 9.65 3.40 -19.19
C ALA A 308 8.16 3.76 -19.24
N THR A 309 7.30 2.76 -19.43
CA THR A 309 5.83 2.95 -19.49
C THR A 309 5.12 1.60 -19.36
N THR A 310 3.80 1.62 -19.22
CA THR A 310 2.98 0.40 -19.30
C THR A 310 2.67 0.00 -20.74
N LEU A 311 2.20 -1.23 -20.94
CA LEU A 311 1.85 -1.72 -22.27
C LEU A 311 0.68 -0.94 -22.90
N ASP A 312 -0.32 -0.63 -22.09
CA ASP A 312 -1.52 0.08 -22.55
C ASP A 312 -1.21 1.54 -22.91
N GLU A 313 -0.40 2.21 -22.11
CA GLU A 313 0.06 3.58 -22.37
C GLU A 313 0.97 3.64 -23.61
N TYR A 314 1.86 2.65 -23.76
CA TYR A 314 2.68 2.54 -24.96
C TYR A 314 1.82 2.46 -26.20
N ARG A 315 0.82 1.56 -26.23
CA ARG A 315 -0.12 1.41 -27.36
C ARG A 315 -0.94 2.66 -27.61
N LYS A 316 -1.38 3.32 -26.54
CA LYS A 316 -2.25 4.49 -26.63
C LYS A 316 -1.54 5.74 -27.13
N TYR A 317 -0.31 5.98 -26.70
CA TYR A 317 0.39 7.24 -26.88
C TYR A 317 1.61 7.16 -27.80
N ILE A 318 2.40 6.07 -27.76
CA ILE A 318 3.69 5.99 -28.47
C ILE A 318 3.53 5.23 -29.78
N GLU A 319 2.88 4.09 -29.78
CA GLU A 319 2.72 3.25 -30.98
C GLU A 319 1.92 3.95 -32.09
N LYS A 320 0.93 4.77 -31.71
CA LYS A 320 0.13 5.56 -32.66
C LYS A 320 0.91 6.69 -33.31
N ASP A 321 1.98 7.15 -32.71
CA ASP A 321 2.85 8.17 -33.29
C ASP A 321 3.97 7.54 -34.11
N ALA A 322 3.82 7.54 -35.43
CA ALA A 322 4.76 6.91 -36.36
C ALA A 322 6.19 7.47 -36.27
N ALA A 323 6.38 8.71 -35.77
CA ALA A 323 7.69 9.32 -35.63
C ALA A 323 8.43 8.73 -34.41
N LEU A 324 7.72 8.56 -33.30
CA LEU A 324 8.26 7.96 -32.09
C LEU A 324 8.43 6.44 -32.23
N ALA A 325 7.45 5.73 -32.75
CA ALA A 325 7.49 4.27 -32.96
C ALA A 325 8.68 3.82 -33.81
N ARG A 326 9.15 4.67 -34.73
CA ARG A 326 10.35 4.39 -35.55
C ARG A 326 11.68 4.63 -34.80
N ARG A 327 11.68 5.31 -33.67
CA ARG A 327 12.88 5.69 -32.92
C ARG A 327 13.09 4.87 -31.67
N PHE A 328 12.00 4.39 -31.10
CA PHE A 328 12.04 3.55 -29.91
C PHE A 328 12.01 2.06 -30.27
N GLN A 329 12.71 1.27 -29.44
CA GLN A 329 12.69 -0.19 -29.51
C GLN A 329 12.15 -0.72 -28.17
N THR A 330 11.12 -1.53 -28.23
CA THR A 330 10.51 -2.12 -27.04
C THR A 330 11.41 -3.17 -26.40
N VAL A 331 11.50 -3.12 -25.08
CA VAL A 331 12.08 -4.14 -24.19
C VAL A 331 10.99 -4.51 -23.20
N LEU A 332 10.47 -5.74 -23.32
CA LEU A 332 9.42 -6.23 -22.43
C LEU A 332 10.02 -6.57 -21.07
N VAL A 333 9.40 -6.08 -20.03
CA VAL A 333 9.74 -6.35 -18.61
C VAL A 333 8.57 -7.13 -18.02
N SER A 334 8.75 -8.41 -17.88
CA SER A 334 7.73 -9.30 -17.32
C SER A 334 7.75 -9.26 -15.79
N GLU A 335 6.63 -9.63 -15.17
CA GLU A 335 6.57 -9.88 -13.73
C GLU A 335 7.57 -11.00 -13.38
N PRO A 336 8.40 -10.85 -12.35
CA PRO A 336 9.33 -11.88 -11.91
C PRO A 336 8.57 -13.07 -11.29
N THR A 337 9.22 -14.23 -11.28
CA THR A 337 8.69 -15.40 -10.57
C THR A 337 8.76 -15.20 -9.06
N VAL A 338 8.10 -16.08 -8.28
CA VAL A 338 8.18 -16.05 -6.82
C VAL A 338 9.62 -16.29 -6.36
N GLU A 339 10.34 -17.22 -6.99
CA GLU A 339 11.74 -17.52 -6.69
C GLU A 339 12.67 -16.32 -6.98
N ASP A 340 12.46 -15.63 -8.10
CA ASP A 340 13.20 -14.41 -8.42
C ASP A 340 12.90 -13.32 -7.39
N THR A 341 11.63 -13.19 -7.00
CA THR A 341 11.19 -12.21 -5.98
C THR A 341 11.83 -12.48 -4.62
N ILE A 342 11.89 -13.74 -4.18
CA ILE A 342 12.59 -14.11 -2.94
C ILE A 342 14.07 -13.70 -3.01
N SER A 343 14.70 -13.91 -4.16
CA SER A 343 16.10 -13.52 -4.36
C SER A 343 16.28 -12.00 -4.30
N ILE A 344 15.34 -11.23 -4.88
CA ILE A 344 15.31 -9.76 -4.80
C ILE A 344 15.15 -9.31 -3.35
N LEU A 345 14.18 -9.86 -2.63
CA LEU A 345 13.93 -9.52 -1.22
C LEU A 345 15.15 -9.83 -0.33
N ARG A 346 15.85 -10.95 -0.57
CA ARG A 346 17.09 -11.28 0.14
C ARG A 346 18.19 -10.23 -0.09
N GLY A 347 18.28 -9.71 -1.31
CA GLY A 347 19.26 -8.65 -1.62
C GLY A 347 18.90 -7.29 -1.01
N LEU A 348 17.61 -7.01 -0.81
CA LEU A 348 17.14 -5.77 -0.19
C LEU A 348 17.09 -5.84 1.33
N LYS A 349 17.10 -7.04 1.91
CA LYS A 349 16.92 -7.32 3.33
C LYS A 349 17.74 -6.40 4.24
N GLU A 350 19.05 -6.33 4.04
CA GLU A 350 19.95 -5.56 4.91
C GLU A 350 19.59 -4.06 4.93
N LYS A 351 19.17 -3.49 3.79
CA LYS A 351 18.76 -2.09 3.69
C LYS A 351 17.47 -1.80 4.46
N TYR A 352 16.47 -2.72 4.36
CA TYR A 352 15.23 -2.58 5.11
C TYR A 352 15.45 -2.79 6.61
N GLU A 353 16.27 -3.76 7.00
CA GLU A 353 16.68 -3.95 8.41
C GLU A 353 17.37 -2.70 8.98
N MET A 354 18.24 -2.06 8.19
CA MET A 354 18.90 -0.80 8.58
C MET A 354 17.92 0.36 8.72
N HIS A 355 17.02 0.49 7.75
CA HIS A 355 16.07 1.60 7.71
C HIS A 355 15.09 1.56 8.90
N HIS A 356 14.51 0.39 9.16
CA HIS A 356 13.52 0.23 10.23
C HIS A 356 14.12 -0.15 11.57
N GLY A 357 15.38 -0.59 11.61
CA GLY A 357 16.03 -1.03 12.84
C GLY A 357 15.42 -2.32 13.42
N VAL A 358 14.88 -3.19 12.58
CA VAL A 358 14.31 -4.48 12.97
C VAL A 358 14.97 -5.59 12.16
N ARG A 359 14.95 -6.82 12.69
CA ARG A 359 15.46 -7.99 11.98
C ARG A 359 14.35 -8.60 11.13
N ILE A 360 14.68 -9.06 9.92
CA ILE A 360 13.74 -9.70 9.01
C ILE A 360 14.20 -11.14 8.79
N THR A 361 13.35 -12.12 9.11
CA THR A 361 13.69 -13.53 8.94
C THR A 361 13.61 -13.94 7.47
N ASP A 362 14.37 -14.95 7.04
CA ASP A 362 14.25 -15.50 5.68
C ASP A 362 12.86 -16.07 5.42
N ALA A 363 12.25 -16.68 6.45
CA ALA A 363 10.87 -17.17 6.36
C ALA A 363 9.85 -16.05 6.08
N ALA A 364 10.07 -14.84 6.62
CA ALA A 364 9.24 -13.67 6.29
C ALA A 364 9.35 -13.27 4.83
N LEU A 365 10.56 -13.27 4.26
CA LEU A 365 10.79 -12.94 2.85
C LEU A 365 10.12 -13.96 1.92
N VAL A 366 10.26 -15.25 2.21
CA VAL A 366 9.56 -16.31 1.48
C VAL A 366 8.05 -16.13 1.58
N SER A 367 7.54 -15.90 2.80
CA SER A 367 6.11 -15.67 3.02
C SER A 367 5.60 -14.41 2.32
N ALA A 368 6.37 -13.33 2.29
CA ALA A 368 6.00 -12.11 1.59
C ALA A 368 5.83 -12.33 0.08
N ALA A 369 6.75 -13.07 -0.55
CA ALA A 369 6.66 -13.41 -1.97
C ALA A 369 5.47 -14.35 -2.26
N ASP A 370 5.31 -15.42 -1.48
CA ASP A 370 4.23 -16.40 -1.68
C ASP A 370 2.85 -15.81 -1.38
N LEU A 371 2.70 -15.16 -0.23
CA LEU A 371 1.41 -14.63 0.19
C LEU A 371 0.97 -13.45 -0.69
N SER A 372 1.91 -12.57 -1.09
CA SER A 372 1.56 -11.48 -2.00
C SER A 372 1.14 -12.01 -3.37
N ASN A 373 1.84 -13.00 -3.91
CA ASN A 373 1.49 -13.62 -5.18
C ASN A 373 0.11 -14.28 -5.12
N ARG A 374 -0.21 -14.93 -4.00
CA ARG A 374 -1.46 -15.67 -3.82
C ARG A 374 -2.65 -14.79 -3.47
N TYR A 375 -2.45 -13.78 -2.61
CA TYR A 375 -3.56 -13.03 -1.99
C TYR A 375 -3.73 -11.60 -2.52
N ILE A 376 -2.72 -11.01 -3.16
CA ILE A 376 -2.76 -9.66 -3.73
C ILE A 376 -2.76 -9.75 -5.25
N ALA A 377 -3.96 -9.70 -5.85
CA ALA A 377 -4.14 -9.89 -7.29
C ALA A 377 -4.12 -8.59 -8.11
N ASP A 378 -4.25 -7.43 -7.47
CA ASP A 378 -4.34 -6.11 -8.11
C ASP A 378 -3.00 -5.40 -8.28
N ARG A 379 -1.91 -6.02 -7.80
CA ARG A 379 -0.53 -5.54 -7.90
C ARG A 379 0.40 -6.64 -8.41
N PHE A 380 1.58 -6.26 -8.84
CA PHE A 380 2.57 -7.15 -9.45
C PHE A 380 3.81 -7.34 -8.57
N LEU A 381 4.45 -8.50 -8.70
CA LEU A 381 5.76 -8.75 -8.11
C LEU A 381 6.85 -7.94 -8.86
N PRO A 382 7.92 -7.52 -8.19
CA PRO A 382 8.25 -7.74 -6.77
C PRO A 382 7.66 -6.70 -5.83
N ASP A 383 7.08 -5.61 -6.35
CA ASP A 383 6.65 -4.42 -5.61
C ASP A 383 5.72 -4.76 -4.44
N LYS A 384 4.66 -5.54 -4.71
CA LYS A 384 3.72 -5.97 -3.65
C LYS A 384 4.36 -6.78 -2.53
N ALA A 385 5.42 -7.53 -2.80
CA ALA A 385 6.15 -8.29 -1.79
C ALA A 385 7.12 -7.41 -1.00
N ILE A 386 7.74 -6.44 -1.67
CA ILE A 386 8.59 -5.42 -1.04
C ILE A 386 7.75 -4.57 -0.09
N ASP A 387 6.60 -4.08 -0.53
CA ASP A 387 5.68 -3.28 0.28
C ASP A 387 5.21 -4.04 1.54
N LEU A 388 4.95 -5.35 1.44
CA LEU A 388 4.60 -6.16 2.61
C LEU A 388 5.72 -6.22 3.65
N VAL A 389 6.96 -6.39 3.19
CA VAL A 389 8.13 -6.42 4.08
C VAL A 389 8.34 -5.05 4.71
N ASP A 390 8.21 -3.98 3.94
CA ASP A 390 8.36 -2.60 4.40
C ASP A 390 7.29 -2.25 5.45
N GLU A 391 6.03 -2.56 5.19
CA GLU A 391 4.95 -2.30 6.14
C GLU A 391 5.04 -3.16 7.40
N ALA A 392 5.37 -4.44 7.29
CA ALA A 392 5.56 -5.30 8.44
C ALA A 392 6.71 -4.82 9.34
N ALA A 393 7.82 -4.41 8.73
CA ALA A 393 8.96 -3.84 9.45
C ALA A 393 8.63 -2.50 10.09
N SER A 394 7.92 -1.62 9.39
CA SER A 394 7.43 -0.34 9.90
C SER A 394 6.48 -0.50 11.08
N ARG A 395 5.53 -1.45 10.97
CA ARG A 395 4.57 -1.76 12.03
C ARG A 395 5.27 -2.29 13.27
N LEU A 396 6.18 -3.25 13.09
CA LEU A 396 6.97 -3.80 14.19
C LEU A 396 7.82 -2.70 14.86
N ARG A 397 8.44 -1.80 14.09
CA ARG A 397 9.17 -0.65 14.63
C ARG A 397 8.27 0.25 15.45
N MET A 398 7.06 0.54 14.97
CA MET A 398 6.09 1.35 15.70
C MET A 398 5.67 0.67 17.02
N GLU A 399 5.52 -0.66 17.03
CA GLU A 399 5.22 -1.43 18.23
C GLU A 399 6.38 -1.42 19.25
N LEU A 400 7.63 -1.46 18.77
CA LEU A 400 8.82 -1.30 19.61
C LEU A 400 8.94 0.09 20.22
N ASP A 401 8.58 1.14 19.46
CA ASP A 401 8.68 2.52 19.91
C ASP A 401 7.50 2.97 20.77
N SER A 402 6.34 2.33 20.61
CA SER A 402 5.13 2.62 21.36
C SER A 402 4.95 1.70 22.57
N MET A 403 4.10 2.10 23.49
CA MET A 403 3.74 1.26 24.62
C MET A 403 2.89 0.07 24.15
N PRO A 404 3.23 -1.19 24.49
CA PRO A 404 2.45 -2.36 24.13
C PRO A 404 0.98 -2.26 24.54
N SER A 405 0.08 -2.83 23.72
CA SER A 405 -1.37 -2.80 23.92
C SER A 405 -1.80 -3.30 25.31
N ASP A 406 -1.12 -4.32 25.82
CA ASP A 406 -1.42 -4.91 27.12
C ASP A 406 -1.10 -3.95 28.28
N ILE A 407 -0.01 -3.18 28.16
CA ILE A 407 0.37 -2.17 29.14
C ILE A 407 -0.60 -0.96 29.05
N ASP A 408 -0.95 -0.54 27.83
CA ASP A 408 -1.90 0.54 27.61
C ASP A 408 -3.31 0.18 28.13
N ALA A 409 -3.75 -1.06 27.98
CA ALA A 409 -5.02 -1.55 28.52
C ALA A 409 -5.06 -1.45 30.06
N VAL A 410 -3.98 -1.88 30.74
CA VAL A 410 -3.87 -1.78 32.21
C VAL A 410 -3.77 -0.33 32.66
N ASP A 411 -3.07 0.53 31.90
CA ASP A 411 -2.96 1.97 32.19
C ASP A 411 -4.34 2.67 32.08
N ARG A 412 -5.11 2.33 31.03
CA ARG A 412 -6.49 2.82 30.87
C ARG A 412 -7.40 2.33 32.00
N GLN A 413 -7.29 1.05 32.36
CA GLN A 413 -8.05 0.49 33.48
C GLN A 413 -7.72 1.21 34.78
N LEU A 414 -6.46 1.48 35.06
CA LEU A 414 -6.03 2.25 36.23
C LEU A 414 -6.61 3.67 36.21
N THR A 415 -6.56 4.33 35.05
CA THR A 415 -7.14 5.67 34.86
C THR A 415 -8.64 5.66 35.14
N GLN A 416 -9.35 4.65 34.64
CA GLN A 416 -10.80 4.52 34.87
C GLN A 416 -11.13 4.31 36.36
N MET A 417 -10.37 3.45 37.06
CA MET A 417 -10.49 3.25 38.50
C MET A 417 -10.20 4.55 39.28
N GLN A 418 -9.23 5.35 38.86
CA GLN A 418 -8.92 6.64 39.49
C GLN A 418 -10.05 7.66 39.29
N ILE A 419 -10.71 7.66 38.15
CA ILE A 419 -11.90 8.51 37.89
C ILE A 419 -13.03 8.07 38.82
N GLU A 420 -13.27 6.76 38.98
CA GLU A 420 -14.26 6.21 39.91
C GLU A 420 -13.93 6.59 41.35
N GLU A 421 -12.68 6.51 41.78
CA GLU A 421 -12.20 6.93 43.10
C GLU A 421 -12.55 8.40 43.36
N GLN A 422 -12.25 9.28 42.40
CA GLN A 422 -12.56 10.72 42.53
C GLN A 422 -14.06 11.02 42.65
N ALA A 423 -14.89 10.21 41.97
CA ALA A 423 -16.34 10.28 42.06
C ALA A 423 -16.84 9.85 43.44
N LEU A 424 -16.40 8.66 43.91
CA LEU A 424 -16.78 8.10 45.20
C LEU A 424 -16.28 8.90 46.40
N MET A 425 -15.17 9.64 46.27
CA MET A 425 -14.68 10.55 47.32
C MET A 425 -15.64 11.71 47.65
N LYS A 426 -16.60 12.02 46.76
CA LYS A 426 -17.58 13.07 46.93
C LYS A 426 -18.88 12.57 47.56
N GLU A 427 -19.04 11.24 47.66
CA GLU A 427 -20.23 10.60 48.23
C GLU A 427 -20.03 10.30 49.72
N GLU A 428 -21.10 10.46 50.52
CA GLU A 428 -21.03 10.32 52.01
C GLU A 428 -21.72 9.05 52.55
N ASP A 429 -22.37 8.28 51.70
CA ASP A 429 -23.10 7.09 52.11
C ASP A 429 -22.19 5.89 52.46
N ALA A 430 -22.69 4.94 53.22
CA ALA A 430 -21.91 3.80 53.72
C ALA A 430 -21.44 2.84 52.63
N ALA A 431 -22.27 2.62 51.60
CA ALA A 431 -21.95 1.73 50.50
C ALA A 431 -20.82 2.31 49.64
N SER A 432 -20.87 3.60 49.33
CA SER A 432 -19.82 4.29 48.58
C SER A 432 -18.49 4.30 49.35
N ARG A 433 -18.47 4.36 50.66
CA ARG A 433 -17.25 4.23 51.48
C ARG A 433 -16.63 2.84 51.43
N GLU A 434 -17.45 1.80 51.52
CA GLU A 434 -16.99 0.41 51.40
C GLU A 434 -16.42 0.12 50.00
N ARG A 435 -17.12 0.59 48.96
CA ARG A 435 -16.63 0.49 47.58
C ARG A 435 -15.29 1.25 47.38
N LEU A 436 -15.16 2.45 47.99
CA LEU A 436 -13.95 3.25 47.95
C LEU A 436 -12.74 2.53 48.59
N GLU A 437 -12.92 1.84 49.71
CA GLU A 437 -11.84 1.05 50.31
C GLU A 437 -11.42 -0.11 49.47
N THR A 438 -12.37 -0.80 48.84
CA THR A 438 -12.10 -1.92 47.94
C THR A 438 -11.38 -1.43 46.67
N LEU A 439 -11.89 -0.36 46.06
CA LEU A 439 -11.33 0.28 44.90
C LEU A 439 -9.89 0.75 45.10
N ARG A 440 -9.57 1.30 46.27
CA ARG A 440 -8.20 1.72 46.62
C ARG A 440 -7.23 0.54 46.69
N LYS A 441 -7.66 -0.63 47.14
CA LYS A 441 -6.84 -1.84 47.10
C LYS A 441 -6.63 -2.31 45.67
N GLU A 442 -7.70 -2.29 44.85
CA GLU A 442 -7.63 -2.63 43.43
C GLU A 442 -6.69 -1.67 42.67
N ILE A 443 -6.76 -0.36 42.93
CA ILE A 443 -5.85 0.66 42.36
C ILE A 443 -4.40 0.37 42.75
N ALA A 444 -4.13 0.05 44.02
CA ALA A 444 -2.77 -0.22 44.48
C ALA A 444 -2.17 -1.44 43.81
N THR A 445 -2.93 -2.54 43.70
CA THR A 445 -2.47 -3.78 43.04
C THR A 445 -2.31 -3.59 41.53
N THR A 446 -3.22 -2.86 40.87
CA THR A 446 -3.16 -2.57 39.43
C THR A 446 -1.98 -1.65 39.12
N ARG A 447 -1.69 -0.67 39.97
CA ARG A 447 -0.54 0.21 39.84
C ARG A 447 0.77 -0.54 39.98
N GLU A 448 0.92 -1.40 41.00
CA GLU A 448 2.12 -2.24 41.18
C GLU A 448 2.35 -3.15 39.95
N LYS A 449 1.28 -3.75 39.42
CA LYS A 449 1.34 -4.55 38.18
C LYS A 449 1.80 -3.69 37.01
N LEU A 450 1.22 -2.51 36.81
CA LEU A 450 1.55 -1.57 35.73
C LEU A 450 3.01 -1.13 35.81
N ASP A 451 3.48 -0.72 36.99
CA ASP A 451 4.86 -0.28 37.21
C ASP A 451 5.85 -1.40 36.92
N GLY A 452 5.53 -2.64 37.32
CA GLY A 452 6.31 -3.85 36.98
C GLY A 452 6.36 -4.11 35.47
N MET A 453 5.22 -3.98 34.76
CA MET A 453 5.18 -4.16 33.32
C MET A 453 5.94 -3.05 32.59
N LYS A 454 5.78 -1.79 33.00
CA LYS A 454 6.50 -0.63 32.41
C LYS A 454 8.02 -0.77 32.61
N ALA A 455 8.48 -1.22 33.81
CA ALA A 455 9.90 -1.42 34.08
C ALA A 455 10.51 -2.53 33.19
N LYS A 456 9.79 -3.65 33.01
CA LYS A 456 10.23 -4.71 32.09
C LYS A 456 10.34 -4.21 30.66
N TRP A 457 9.30 -3.56 30.16
CA TRP A 457 9.28 -2.99 28.83
C TRP A 457 10.42 -1.98 28.58
N GLN A 458 10.66 -1.06 29.53
CA GLN A 458 11.76 -0.09 29.40
C GLN A 458 13.13 -0.75 29.38
N ASN A 459 13.34 -1.81 30.19
CA ASN A 459 14.58 -2.57 30.21
C ASN A 459 14.82 -3.36 28.92
N GLU A 460 13.76 -3.92 28.32
CA GLU A 460 13.85 -4.61 27.04
C GLU A 460 14.12 -3.60 25.91
N LYS A 461 13.36 -2.51 25.86
CA LYS A 461 13.55 -1.44 24.87
C LYS A 461 14.98 -0.88 24.92
N GLY A 462 15.51 -0.60 26.09
CA GLY A 462 16.90 -0.13 26.23
C GLY A 462 17.95 -1.12 25.73
N ALA A 463 17.71 -2.42 25.87
CA ALA A 463 18.61 -3.45 25.32
C ALA A 463 18.53 -3.52 23.78
N ILE A 464 17.32 -3.41 23.22
CA ILE A 464 17.08 -3.35 21.77
C ILE A 464 17.76 -2.13 21.14
N ASP A 465 17.55 -0.94 21.72
CA ASP A 465 18.16 0.30 21.26
C ASP A 465 19.68 0.20 21.26
N GLN A 466 20.28 -0.44 22.25
CA GLN A 466 21.73 -0.67 22.33
C GLN A 466 22.24 -1.54 21.19
N VAL A 467 21.54 -2.63 20.87
CA VAL A 467 21.89 -3.54 19.76
C VAL A 467 21.78 -2.79 18.42
N GLN A 468 20.72 -2.01 18.22
CA GLN A 468 20.53 -1.21 17.01
C GLN A 468 21.58 -0.15 16.83
N ASP A 469 21.97 0.57 17.88
CA ASP A 469 23.03 1.59 17.83
C ASP A 469 24.37 0.98 17.47
N LEU A 470 24.69 -0.21 18.00
CA LEU A 470 25.93 -0.91 17.64
C LEU A 470 25.91 -1.37 16.19
N LYS A 471 24.77 -1.88 15.68
CA LYS A 471 24.63 -2.26 14.27
C LYS A 471 24.85 -1.07 13.36
N ARG A 472 24.22 0.08 13.65
CA ARG A 472 24.42 1.33 12.89
C ARG A 472 25.89 1.78 12.88
N GLN A 473 26.57 1.73 14.03
CA GLN A 473 28.00 2.07 14.12
C GLN A 473 28.88 1.15 13.27
N ILE A 474 28.55 -0.15 13.17
CA ILE A 474 29.24 -1.11 12.32
C ILE A 474 29.05 -0.75 10.84
N ASP A 475 27.84 -0.41 10.43
CA ASP A 475 27.53 -0.07 9.04
C ASP A 475 28.16 1.26 8.61
N ASP A 476 28.15 2.26 9.49
CA ASP A 476 28.84 3.53 9.28
C ASP A 476 30.36 3.29 9.11
N ALA A 477 30.94 2.44 9.96
CA ALA A 477 32.36 2.10 9.89
C ALA A 477 32.71 1.31 8.61
N LYS A 478 31.87 0.41 8.13
CA LYS A 478 32.03 -0.30 6.84
C LYS A 478 31.96 0.67 5.67
N THR A 479 30.98 1.57 5.68
CA THR A 479 30.84 2.59 4.64
C THR A 479 32.04 3.52 4.60
N GLU A 480 32.58 3.90 5.76
CA GLU A 480 33.80 4.71 5.86
C GLU A 480 35.04 3.93 5.36
N GLU A 481 35.17 2.62 5.69
CA GLU A 481 36.20 1.73 5.18
C GLU A 481 36.22 1.69 3.64
N GLU A 482 35.06 1.50 3.04
CA GLU A 482 34.93 1.48 1.58
C GLU A 482 35.32 2.82 0.94
N ARG A 483 34.87 3.94 1.54
CA ARG A 483 35.26 5.29 1.07
C ARG A 483 36.76 5.52 1.18
N ALA A 484 37.36 5.17 2.31
CA ALA A 484 38.81 5.27 2.52
C ALA A 484 39.57 4.40 1.54
N THR A 485 39.12 3.19 1.26
CA THR A 485 39.72 2.28 0.27
C THR A 485 39.65 2.86 -1.15
N ARG A 486 38.52 3.42 -1.56
CA ARG A 486 38.35 4.08 -2.87
C ARG A 486 39.16 5.36 -2.98
N ALA A 487 39.33 6.11 -1.90
CA ALA A 487 40.17 7.31 -1.84
C ALA A 487 41.68 7.01 -1.75
N GLY A 488 42.08 5.74 -1.58
CA GLY A 488 43.47 5.34 -1.44
C GLY A 488 44.07 5.56 -0.04
N ASP A 489 43.26 5.92 0.96
CA ASP A 489 43.69 6.05 2.35
C ASP A 489 43.72 4.67 3.03
N LEU A 490 44.76 3.90 2.69
CA LEU A 490 44.97 2.55 3.19
C LEU A 490 45.22 2.49 4.70
N ALA A 491 45.71 3.58 5.31
CA ALA A 491 45.94 3.64 6.75
C ALA A 491 44.60 3.66 7.50
N ARG A 492 43.66 4.53 7.11
CA ARG A 492 42.33 4.63 7.69
C ARG A 492 41.50 3.37 7.43
N ALA A 493 41.56 2.86 6.19
CA ALA A 493 40.86 1.62 5.83
C ALA A 493 41.34 0.43 6.69
N SER A 494 42.68 0.31 6.94
CA SER A 494 43.24 -0.73 7.78
C SER A 494 42.85 -0.59 9.26
N GLU A 495 42.82 0.63 9.80
CA GLU A 495 42.37 0.89 11.18
C GLU A 495 40.91 0.46 11.37
N LEU A 496 40.03 0.87 10.44
CA LEU A 496 38.62 0.50 10.46
C LEU A 496 38.43 -1.03 10.38
N ARG A 497 39.10 -1.68 9.42
CA ARG A 497 38.95 -3.11 9.14
C ARG A 497 39.50 -4.02 10.22
N PHE A 498 40.65 -3.68 10.83
CA PHE A 498 41.32 -4.57 11.75
C PHE A 498 41.20 -4.18 13.22
N SER A 499 40.68 -2.98 13.52
CA SER A 499 40.48 -2.54 14.92
C SER A 499 39.04 -2.17 15.21
N THR A 500 38.46 -1.19 14.51
CA THR A 500 37.17 -0.59 14.87
C THR A 500 36.02 -1.55 14.61
N ILE A 501 35.90 -2.13 13.40
CA ILE A 501 34.81 -3.04 13.03
C ILE A 501 34.81 -4.30 13.89
N PRO A 502 35.96 -5.01 14.13
CA PRO A 502 35.97 -6.18 15.01
C PRO A 502 35.61 -5.88 16.46
N ASP A 503 35.97 -4.70 17.01
CA ASP A 503 35.59 -4.34 18.38
C ASP A 503 34.08 -4.04 18.48
N LEU A 504 33.54 -3.32 17.52
CA LEU A 504 32.07 -3.08 17.44
C LEU A 504 31.31 -4.39 17.26
N GLN A 505 31.79 -5.30 16.42
CA GLN A 505 31.19 -6.61 16.20
C GLN A 505 31.15 -7.44 17.50
N ARG A 506 32.26 -7.49 18.25
CA ARG A 506 32.28 -8.17 19.53
C ARG A 506 31.27 -7.62 20.53
N ARG A 507 31.18 -6.26 20.61
CA ARG A 507 30.21 -5.59 21.49
C ARG A 507 28.78 -5.84 21.06
N TYR A 508 28.53 -5.93 19.77
CA TYR A 508 27.24 -6.28 19.18
C TYR A 508 26.86 -7.71 19.57
N ASP A 509 27.77 -8.68 19.38
CA ASP A 509 27.53 -10.10 19.72
C ASP A 509 27.26 -10.30 21.23
N GLU A 510 27.95 -9.55 22.10
CA GLU A 510 27.71 -9.55 23.55
C GLU A 510 26.34 -8.96 23.90
N ALA A 511 25.95 -7.86 23.26
CA ALA A 511 24.65 -7.22 23.49
C ALA A 511 23.49 -8.08 22.96
N GLU A 512 23.63 -8.69 21.78
CA GLU A 512 22.68 -9.61 21.17
C GLU A 512 22.47 -10.86 22.05
N ALA A 513 23.55 -11.45 22.56
CA ALA A 513 23.46 -12.61 23.47
C ALA A 513 22.74 -12.25 24.79
N ALA A 514 22.98 -11.06 25.34
CA ALA A 514 22.31 -10.59 26.55
C ALA A 514 20.80 -10.33 26.31
N LEU A 515 20.44 -9.83 25.13
CA LEU A 515 19.06 -9.60 24.72
C LEU A 515 18.31 -10.92 24.54
N ASN A 516 18.89 -11.88 23.79
CA ASN A 516 18.34 -13.22 23.58
C ASN A 516 18.11 -13.98 24.93
N ALA A 517 19.01 -13.82 25.91
CA ALA A 517 18.84 -14.41 27.22
C ALA A 517 17.63 -13.82 27.98
N LYS A 518 17.42 -12.49 27.87
CA LYS A 518 16.25 -11.80 28.46
C LYS A 518 14.95 -12.23 27.80
N GLN A 519 14.93 -12.39 26.51
CA GLN A 519 13.75 -12.81 25.74
C GLN A 519 13.35 -14.26 26.08
N ALA A 520 14.30 -15.15 26.28
CA ALA A 520 14.04 -16.53 26.70
C ALA A 520 13.36 -16.64 28.10
N GLU A 521 13.47 -15.60 28.93
CA GLU A 521 12.80 -15.48 30.23
C GLU A 521 11.37 -14.91 30.14
N GLY A 522 10.81 -14.70 28.94
CA GLY A 522 9.45 -14.20 28.70
C GLY A 522 9.44 -12.73 28.29
N GLY A 523 10.09 -12.42 27.19
CA GLY A 523 10.09 -11.10 26.56
C GLY A 523 8.69 -10.66 26.10
N VAL A 524 8.42 -9.37 26.23
CA VAL A 524 7.15 -8.73 25.84
C VAL A 524 7.23 -8.17 24.42
N LEU A 525 8.44 -7.87 23.91
CA LEU A 525 8.64 -7.23 22.62
C LEU A 525 9.16 -8.25 21.58
N LYS A 526 8.53 -8.24 20.41
CA LYS A 526 9.03 -8.94 19.22
C LYS A 526 10.05 -8.03 18.51
N GLU A 527 11.17 -8.60 18.06
CA GLU A 527 12.23 -7.84 17.35
C GLU A 527 12.39 -8.25 15.90
N GLU A 528 11.78 -9.35 15.53
CA GLU A 528 11.94 -9.94 14.22
C GLU A 528 10.63 -9.94 13.46
N VAL A 529 10.69 -9.52 12.20
CA VAL A 529 9.61 -9.75 11.26
C VAL A 529 9.63 -11.20 10.85
N THR A 530 8.60 -11.95 11.23
CA THR A 530 8.42 -13.36 10.90
C THR A 530 7.33 -13.55 9.85
N SER A 531 7.05 -14.78 9.47
CA SER A 531 5.93 -15.12 8.59
C SER A 531 4.57 -14.69 9.15
N GLU A 532 4.46 -14.57 10.48
CA GLU A 532 3.22 -14.19 11.17
C GLU A 532 2.91 -12.69 10.95
N GLU A 533 3.88 -11.81 11.13
CA GLU A 533 3.74 -10.37 10.89
C GLU A 533 3.40 -10.09 9.42
N ILE A 534 4.05 -10.79 8.49
CA ILE A 534 3.69 -10.71 7.05
C ILE A 534 2.25 -11.16 6.82
N ALA A 535 1.83 -12.27 7.42
CA ALA A 535 0.46 -12.77 7.29
C ALA A 535 -0.57 -11.81 7.90
N GLU A 536 -0.24 -11.11 8.98
CA GLU A 536 -1.09 -10.07 9.57
C GLU A 536 -1.27 -8.87 8.63
N VAL A 537 -0.20 -8.40 7.99
CA VAL A 537 -0.29 -7.30 7.02
C VAL A 537 -1.12 -7.73 5.82
N VAL A 538 -0.90 -8.93 5.27
CA VAL A 538 -1.73 -9.47 4.19
C VAL A 538 -3.20 -9.55 4.61
N SER A 539 -3.46 -9.98 5.85
CA SER A 539 -4.82 -10.04 6.39
C SER A 539 -5.47 -8.66 6.48
N ALA A 540 -4.71 -7.64 6.90
CA ALA A 540 -5.19 -6.27 6.96
C ALA A 540 -5.52 -5.70 5.58
N TRP A 541 -4.69 -5.97 4.57
CA TRP A 541 -4.89 -5.45 3.20
C TRP A 541 -6.01 -6.15 2.45
N THR A 542 -6.10 -7.48 2.59
CA THR A 542 -7.03 -8.31 1.80
C THR A 542 -8.34 -8.59 2.50
N GLY A 543 -8.39 -8.40 3.83
CA GLY A 543 -9.50 -8.82 4.68
C GLY A 543 -9.58 -10.34 4.88
N VAL A 544 -8.59 -11.11 4.42
CA VAL A 544 -8.52 -12.58 4.58
C VAL A 544 -7.71 -12.90 5.84
N PRO A 545 -8.19 -13.69 6.79
CA PRO A 545 -7.49 -13.99 8.03
C PRO A 545 -6.33 -14.97 7.83
N VAL A 546 -5.31 -14.56 7.05
CA VAL A 546 -4.17 -15.39 6.63
C VAL A 546 -3.36 -15.89 7.84
N SER A 547 -3.20 -15.07 8.88
CA SER A 547 -2.50 -15.44 10.11
C SER A 547 -3.16 -16.63 10.83
N LYS A 548 -4.49 -16.64 10.90
CA LYS A 548 -5.24 -17.77 11.48
C LYS A 548 -5.25 -19.00 10.55
N MET A 549 -5.16 -18.79 9.24
CA MET A 549 -5.10 -19.87 8.26
C MET A 549 -3.77 -20.62 8.32
N MET A 550 -2.65 -19.96 8.63
CA MET A 550 -1.34 -20.62 8.72
C MET A 550 -1.21 -21.55 9.93
N GLN A 551 -1.84 -21.24 11.07
CA GLN A 551 -1.69 -21.99 12.31
C GLN A 551 -2.55 -23.26 12.45
N GLY A 552 -3.54 -23.45 11.60
CA GLY A 552 -4.45 -24.60 11.72
C GLY A 552 -5.04 -25.08 10.39
N GLU A 553 -4.48 -24.65 9.27
CA GLU A 553 -5.09 -24.94 7.95
C GLU A 553 -5.21 -26.43 7.67
N VAL A 554 -4.18 -27.19 7.98
CA VAL A 554 -4.18 -28.65 7.77
C VAL A 554 -5.21 -29.35 8.67
N GLU A 555 -5.28 -28.96 9.95
CA GLU A 555 -6.18 -29.55 10.93
C GLU A 555 -7.65 -29.15 10.65
N LYS A 556 -7.91 -27.87 10.32
CA LYS A 556 -9.23 -27.40 9.89
C LYS A 556 -9.70 -28.08 8.60
N LEU A 557 -8.82 -28.27 7.61
CA LEU A 557 -9.15 -28.97 6.36
C LEU A 557 -9.38 -30.46 6.57
N GLN A 558 -8.70 -31.09 7.52
CA GLN A 558 -8.94 -32.47 7.90
C GLN A 558 -10.29 -32.67 8.58
N ASN A 559 -10.72 -31.68 9.38
CA ASN A 559 -11.95 -31.72 10.18
C ASN A 559 -13.10 -30.90 9.53
N LEU A 560 -12.94 -30.50 8.26
CA LEU A 560 -13.89 -29.57 7.60
C LEU A 560 -15.32 -30.08 7.61
N GLU A 561 -15.53 -31.36 7.41
CA GLU A 561 -16.88 -31.97 7.47
C GLU A 561 -17.50 -31.81 8.85
N ALA A 562 -16.74 -32.07 9.92
CA ALA A 562 -17.20 -31.95 11.29
C ALA A 562 -17.54 -30.48 11.63
N GLU A 563 -16.75 -29.53 11.14
CA GLU A 563 -17.03 -28.10 11.33
C GLU A 563 -18.29 -27.66 10.59
N LEU A 564 -18.48 -28.10 9.33
CA LEU A 564 -19.67 -27.81 8.57
C LEU A 564 -20.94 -28.42 9.21
N HIS A 565 -20.85 -29.62 9.77
CA HIS A 565 -21.94 -30.29 10.47
C HIS A 565 -22.36 -29.61 11.78
N LYS A 566 -21.54 -28.75 12.37
CA LYS A 566 -21.97 -27.91 13.51
C LYS A 566 -23.11 -26.95 13.16
N ARG A 567 -23.24 -26.58 11.88
CA ARG A 567 -24.28 -25.65 11.38
C ARG A 567 -25.26 -26.31 10.43
N VAL A 568 -24.82 -27.31 9.65
CA VAL A 568 -25.62 -27.99 8.64
C VAL A 568 -25.95 -29.41 9.11
N VAL A 569 -27.20 -29.65 9.41
CA VAL A 569 -27.68 -30.95 9.86
C VAL A 569 -28.09 -31.78 8.68
N GLY A 570 -27.75 -33.06 8.70
CA GLY A 570 -27.96 -33.95 7.56
C GLY A 570 -27.09 -33.56 6.35
N GLN A 571 -27.53 -33.87 5.14
CA GLN A 571 -26.91 -33.45 3.88
C GLN A 571 -25.42 -33.90 3.75
N ASP A 572 -25.09 -35.11 4.27
CA ASP A 572 -23.71 -35.63 4.28
C ASP A 572 -23.09 -35.66 2.88
N ALA A 573 -23.85 -35.96 1.84
CA ALA A 573 -23.39 -35.97 0.47
C ALA A 573 -22.91 -34.58 0.01
N ALA A 574 -23.65 -33.53 0.40
CA ALA A 574 -23.32 -32.15 0.07
C ALA A 574 -22.06 -31.69 0.82
N VAL A 575 -21.99 -31.94 2.11
CA VAL A 575 -20.84 -31.58 2.96
C VAL A 575 -19.59 -32.29 2.47
N ASN A 576 -19.65 -33.60 2.19
CA ASN A 576 -18.52 -34.38 1.70
C ASN A 576 -18.03 -33.92 0.33
N ALA A 577 -18.93 -33.64 -0.63
CA ALA A 577 -18.57 -33.15 -1.96
C ALA A 577 -17.82 -31.82 -1.88
N VAL A 578 -18.36 -30.87 -1.09
CA VAL A 578 -17.72 -29.56 -0.90
C VAL A 578 -16.37 -29.69 -0.20
N ALA A 579 -16.27 -30.46 0.88
CA ALA A 579 -15.02 -30.68 1.61
C ALA A 579 -13.94 -31.35 0.75
N ALA A 580 -14.31 -32.35 -0.08
CA ALA A 580 -13.38 -33.00 -1.00
C ALA A 580 -12.85 -32.04 -2.06
N ALA A 581 -13.69 -31.18 -2.65
CA ALA A 581 -13.25 -30.23 -3.66
C ALA A 581 -12.33 -29.14 -3.05
N VAL A 582 -12.67 -28.64 -1.87
CA VAL A 582 -11.83 -27.69 -1.15
C VAL A 582 -10.46 -28.31 -0.83
N ARG A 583 -10.41 -29.55 -0.34
CA ARG A 583 -9.15 -30.25 -0.09
C ARG A 583 -8.32 -30.46 -1.35
N ARG A 584 -8.92 -30.85 -2.48
CA ARG A 584 -8.22 -30.98 -3.77
C ARG A 584 -7.59 -29.66 -4.22
N SER A 585 -8.34 -28.59 -4.10
CA SER A 585 -7.84 -27.26 -4.48
C SER A 585 -6.70 -26.80 -3.59
N ARG A 586 -6.81 -26.97 -2.27
CA ARG A 586 -5.77 -26.60 -1.32
C ARG A 586 -4.51 -27.47 -1.41
N ALA A 587 -4.64 -28.72 -1.84
CA ALA A 587 -3.52 -29.60 -2.13
C ALA A 587 -2.79 -29.28 -3.44
N GLY A 588 -3.24 -28.25 -4.18
CA GLY A 588 -2.63 -27.90 -5.48
C GLY A 588 -2.94 -28.88 -6.62
N LEU A 589 -3.94 -29.74 -6.45
CA LEU A 589 -4.31 -30.77 -7.43
C LEU A 589 -5.47 -30.33 -8.36
N ALA A 590 -6.02 -29.13 -8.15
CA ALA A 590 -7.03 -28.53 -9.01
C ALA A 590 -6.36 -27.72 -10.14
N ASP A 591 -7.11 -27.43 -11.20
CA ASP A 591 -6.64 -26.55 -12.28
C ASP A 591 -6.45 -25.12 -11.74
N PRO A 592 -5.23 -24.55 -11.82
CA PRO A 592 -4.93 -23.23 -11.28
C PRO A 592 -5.66 -22.09 -12.03
N ASN A 593 -6.28 -22.39 -13.17
CA ASN A 593 -7.02 -21.39 -13.95
C ASN A 593 -8.52 -21.39 -13.68
N ARG A 594 -9.04 -22.29 -12.85
CA ARG A 594 -10.45 -22.38 -12.50
C ARG A 594 -10.72 -21.89 -11.08
N PRO A 595 -11.98 -21.58 -10.72
CA PRO A 595 -12.38 -21.34 -9.33
C PRO A 595 -11.98 -22.49 -8.40
N LEU A 596 -11.85 -22.22 -7.09
CA LEU A 596 -11.52 -23.24 -6.07
C LEU A 596 -12.51 -24.41 -6.05
N GLY A 597 -13.76 -24.15 -6.44
CA GLY A 597 -14.81 -25.14 -6.62
C GLY A 597 -16.08 -24.52 -7.17
N SER A 598 -16.82 -25.29 -7.93
CA SER A 598 -18.11 -24.91 -8.52
C SER A 598 -19.15 -25.97 -8.23
N PHE A 599 -20.25 -25.59 -7.56
CA PHE A 599 -21.28 -26.52 -7.08
C PHE A 599 -22.64 -26.09 -7.55
N PHE A 600 -23.49 -27.10 -7.85
CA PHE A 600 -24.90 -26.88 -8.16
C PHE A 600 -25.75 -27.61 -7.13
N PHE A 601 -26.42 -26.84 -6.25
CA PHE A 601 -27.25 -27.38 -5.19
C PHE A 601 -28.71 -27.45 -5.62
N LEU A 602 -29.26 -28.64 -5.70
CA LEU A 602 -30.62 -28.93 -6.11
C LEU A 602 -31.45 -29.35 -4.91
N GLY A 603 -32.70 -29.01 -4.88
CA GLY A 603 -33.63 -29.49 -3.85
C GLY A 603 -34.65 -28.46 -3.38
N PRO A 604 -35.60 -28.86 -2.51
CA PRO A 604 -36.66 -27.98 -2.02
C PRO A 604 -36.14 -26.81 -1.20
N THR A 605 -37.01 -25.88 -0.92
CA THR A 605 -36.69 -24.71 -0.07
C THR A 605 -36.52 -25.14 1.39
N GLY A 606 -35.59 -24.50 2.14
CA GLY A 606 -35.46 -24.69 3.59
C GLY A 606 -34.72 -25.96 4.03
N VAL A 607 -33.97 -26.62 3.13
CA VAL A 607 -33.18 -27.84 3.43
C VAL A 607 -31.74 -27.59 3.77
N GLY A 608 -31.30 -26.31 3.83
CA GLY A 608 -29.93 -25.93 4.24
C GLY A 608 -29.00 -25.49 3.14
N LYS A 609 -29.41 -25.34 1.85
CA LYS A 609 -28.55 -24.93 0.73
C LYS A 609 -27.77 -23.63 1.00
N THR A 610 -28.48 -22.57 1.42
CA THR A 610 -27.88 -21.27 1.75
C THR A 610 -27.04 -21.32 3.03
N GLU A 611 -27.45 -22.17 4.01
CA GLU A 611 -26.73 -22.32 5.26
C GLU A 611 -25.37 -23.01 5.06
N LEU A 612 -25.29 -24.00 4.16
CA LEU A 612 -24.01 -24.61 3.81
C LEU A 612 -23.06 -23.60 3.15
N ALA A 613 -23.58 -22.69 2.29
CA ALA A 613 -22.76 -21.62 1.70
C ALA A 613 -22.21 -20.65 2.76
N LYS A 614 -23.03 -20.31 3.77
CA LYS A 614 -22.62 -19.46 4.91
C LYS A 614 -21.59 -20.15 5.80
N ALA A 615 -21.87 -21.42 6.18
CA ALA A 615 -20.95 -22.22 6.96
C ALA A 615 -19.59 -22.38 6.27
N LEU A 616 -19.61 -22.56 4.94
CA LEU A 616 -18.40 -22.67 4.15
C LEU A 616 -17.60 -21.36 4.12
N ALA A 617 -18.27 -20.21 3.98
CA ALA A 617 -17.61 -18.89 4.04
C ALA A 617 -16.96 -18.66 5.41
N GLU A 618 -17.64 -18.99 6.49
CA GLU A 618 -17.11 -18.90 7.85
C GLU A 618 -15.93 -19.85 8.07
N CYS A 619 -16.06 -21.13 7.66
CA CYS A 619 -14.98 -22.11 7.86
C CYS A 619 -13.70 -21.79 7.06
N LEU A 620 -13.84 -21.29 5.81
CA LEU A 620 -12.70 -21.05 4.93
C LEU A 620 -12.08 -19.67 5.07
N PHE A 621 -12.90 -18.66 5.36
CA PHE A 621 -12.49 -17.26 5.37
C PHE A 621 -12.67 -16.59 6.74
N ASP A 622 -13.10 -17.36 7.76
CA ASP A 622 -13.33 -16.90 9.14
C ASP A 622 -14.30 -15.70 9.25
N ASP A 623 -15.11 -15.48 8.19
CA ASP A 623 -16.07 -14.39 8.10
C ASP A 623 -17.30 -14.82 7.28
N GLU A 624 -18.47 -14.90 7.91
CA GLU A 624 -19.74 -15.19 7.21
C GLU A 624 -20.05 -14.13 6.13
N ARG A 625 -19.51 -12.90 6.27
CA ARG A 625 -19.67 -11.80 5.32
C ARG A 625 -18.82 -11.98 4.05
N ALA A 626 -17.93 -12.98 4.01
CA ALA A 626 -17.26 -13.39 2.78
C ALA A 626 -18.21 -14.10 1.79
N LEU A 627 -19.50 -14.15 2.08
CA LEU A 627 -20.54 -14.64 1.19
C LEU A 627 -21.09 -13.49 0.32
N VAL A 628 -20.87 -13.58 -0.99
CA VAL A 628 -21.48 -12.70 -1.99
C VAL A 628 -22.74 -13.38 -2.51
N ARG A 629 -23.93 -12.89 -2.10
CA ARG A 629 -25.21 -13.45 -2.54
C ARG A 629 -25.80 -12.64 -3.68
N ILE A 630 -26.16 -13.31 -4.76
CA ILE A 630 -26.80 -12.75 -5.95
C ILE A 630 -28.07 -13.57 -6.24
N ASP A 631 -29.21 -12.91 -6.20
CA ASP A 631 -30.49 -13.52 -6.50
C ASP A 631 -30.79 -13.41 -8.00
N MET A 632 -30.87 -14.54 -8.69
CA MET A 632 -31.08 -14.58 -10.14
C MET A 632 -32.48 -14.14 -10.57
N SER A 633 -33.41 -14.01 -9.65
CA SER A 633 -34.73 -13.41 -9.94
C SER A 633 -34.62 -11.91 -10.33
N GLU A 634 -33.56 -11.23 -9.93
CA GLU A 634 -33.27 -9.84 -10.34
C GLU A 634 -32.66 -9.75 -11.76
N TYR A 635 -32.22 -10.88 -12.34
CA TYR A 635 -31.52 -10.98 -13.62
C TYR A 635 -32.29 -11.77 -14.67
N MET A 636 -33.60 -11.63 -14.67
CA MET A 636 -34.50 -12.29 -15.65
C MET A 636 -34.46 -11.59 -17.03
N GLU A 637 -34.11 -10.30 -17.06
CA GLU A 637 -34.12 -9.51 -18.29
C GLU A 637 -32.69 -9.26 -18.80
N LYS A 638 -32.52 -9.15 -20.12
CA LYS A 638 -31.23 -8.93 -20.77
C LYS A 638 -30.48 -7.69 -20.24
N PHE A 639 -31.19 -6.58 -19.96
CA PHE A 639 -30.57 -5.38 -19.42
C PHE A 639 -30.03 -5.57 -17.98
N SER A 640 -30.70 -6.39 -17.17
CA SER A 640 -30.25 -6.67 -15.82
C SER A 640 -28.94 -7.44 -15.80
N VAL A 641 -28.67 -8.27 -16.84
CA VAL A 641 -27.42 -9.04 -16.93
C VAL A 641 -26.19 -8.13 -17.01
N GLN A 642 -26.31 -6.95 -17.65
CA GLN A 642 -25.23 -5.96 -17.70
C GLN A 642 -24.84 -5.42 -16.31
N ARG A 643 -25.74 -5.44 -15.33
CA ARG A 643 -25.44 -5.05 -13.95
C ARG A 643 -24.45 -6.01 -13.26
N LEU A 644 -24.33 -7.26 -13.73
CA LEU A 644 -23.35 -8.21 -13.17
C LEU A 644 -21.92 -7.81 -13.52
N ILE A 645 -21.67 -7.35 -14.76
CA ILE A 645 -20.35 -7.08 -15.32
C ILE A 645 -20.05 -5.59 -15.44
N GLY A 646 -21.05 -4.72 -15.33
CA GLY A 646 -20.96 -3.29 -15.57
C GLY A 646 -21.47 -2.88 -16.95
N ALA A 647 -21.94 -1.64 -17.05
CA ALA A 647 -22.43 -1.08 -18.31
C ALA A 647 -21.25 -0.78 -19.27
N PRO A 648 -21.43 -0.96 -20.59
CA PRO A 648 -20.42 -0.57 -21.57
C PRO A 648 -20.25 0.95 -21.65
N PRO A 649 -19.13 1.46 -22.21
CA PRO A 649 -18.88 2.89 -22.35
C PRO A 649 -20.03 3.63 -23.04
N GLY A 650 -20.44 4.74 -22.45
CA GLY A 650 -21.52 5.60 -22.99
C GLY A 650 -22.93 5.26 -22.48
N TYR A 651 -23.10 4.26 -21.62
CA TYR A 651 -24.38 3.93 -20.98
C TYR A 651 -24.41 4.42 -19.53
N VAL A 652 -25.62 4.68 -19.01
CA VAL A 652 -25.85 5.07 -17.61
C VAL A 652 -25.40 3.93 -16.71
N GLY A 653 -24.61 4.25 -15.66
CA GLY A 653 -24.04 3.27 -14.74
C GLY A 653 -22.66 2.72 -15.12
N TYR A 654 -21.99 3.29 -16.14
CA TYR A 654 -20.62 2.90 -16.51
C TYR A 654 -19.61 3.05 -15.37
N ASP A 655 -19.73 4.13 -14.59
CA ASP A 655 -18.81 4.43 -13.48
C ASP A 655 -19.07 3.56 -12.21
N GLU A 656 -20.26 2.94 -12.11
CA GLU A 656 -20.64 2.16 -10.92
C GLU A 656 -19.98 0.75 -10.87
N GLY A 657 -19.46 0.26 -12.02
CA GLY A 657 -18.93 -1.10 -12.13
C GLY A 657 -20.01 -2.19 -12.09
N GLY A 658 -19.63 -3.47 -12.26
CA GLY A 658 -20.56 -4.59 -12.19
C GLY A 658 -20.71 -5.12 -10.76
N GLN A 659 -21.92 -5.50 -10.35
CA GLN A 659 -22.19 -6.01 -9.00
C GLN A 659 -21.35 -7.24 -8.67
N LEU A 660 -21.25 -8.20 -9.59
CA LEU A 660 -20.45 -9.42 -9.40
C LEU A 660 -18.95 -9.10 -9.48
N THR A 661 -18.53 -8.36 -10.50
CA THR A 661 -17.10 -8.06 -10.73
C THR A 661 -16.52 -7.17 -9.64
N GLU A 662 -17.25 -6.14 -9.18
CA GLU A 662 -16.80 -5.27 -8.09
C GLU A 662 -16.77 -6.01 -6.72
N ALA A 663 -17.76 -6.87 -6.45
CA ALA A 663 -17.77 -7.64 -5.22
C ALA A 663 -16.56 -8.57 -5.12
N VAL A 664 -16.22 -9.27 -6.20
CA VAL A 664 -15.07 -10.18 -6.26
C VAL A 664 -13.74 -9.40 -6.30
N ARG A 665 -13.69 -8.27 -7.00
CA ARG A 665 -12.50 -7.41 -7.01
C ARG A 665 -12.15 -6.89 -5.61
N ARG A 666 -13.17 -6.51 -4.82
CA ARG A 666 -12.99 -6.05 -3.43
C ARG A 666 -12.69 -7.19 -2.45
N ARG A 667 -13.25 -8.37 -2.71
CA ARG A 667 -13.05 -9.58 -1.89
C ARG A 667 -12.75 -10.77 -2.78
N PRO A 668 -11.49 -10.93 -3.23
CA PRO A 668 -11.11 -12.04 -4.12
C PRO A 668 -11.32 -13.42 -3.49
N TYR A 669 -11.30 -13.51 -2.17
CA TYR A 669 -11.56 -14.71 -1.39
C TYR A 669 -12.99 -14.67 -0.86
N SER A 670 -13.91 -15.27 -1.59
CA SER A 670 -15.32 -15.25 -1.25
C SER A 670 -16.05 -16.50 -1.75
N VAL A 671 -17.17 -16.80 -1.10
CA VAL A 671 -18.15 -17.74 -1.60
C VAL A 671 -19.21 -16.95 -2.37
N ILE A 672 -19.39 -17.25 -3.62
CA ILE A 672 -20.40 -16.62 -4.48
C ILE A 672 -21.61 -17.55 -4.50
N LEU A 673 -22.73 -17.09 -3.93
CA LEU A 673 -23.99 -17.81 -3.95
C LEU A 673 -24.92 -17.17 -4.98
N MET A 674 -25.20 -17.90 -6.05
CA MET A 674 -26.19 -17.56 -7.06
C MET A 674 -27.48 -18.32 -6.78
N ASP A 675 -28.47 -17.63 -6.28
CA ASP A 675 -29.72 -18.23 -5.84
C ASP A 675 -30.76 -18.23 -6.98
N GLU A 676 -31.59 -19.28 -7.07
CA GLU A 676 -32.68 -19.43 -8.04
C GLU A 676 -32.23 -19.38 -9.53
N MET A 677 -31.21 -20.15 -9.87
CA MET A 677 -30.60 -20.17 -11.21
C MET A 677 -31.59 -20.44 -12.36
N GLU A 678 -32.68 -21.16 -12.10
CA GLU A 678 -33.74 -21.43 -13.07
C GLU A 678 -34.45 -20.18 -13.58
N LYS A 679 -34.32 -19.04 -12.87
CA LYS A 679 -34.95 -17.76 -13.23
C LYS A 679 -34.01 -16.85 -14.05
N ALA A 680 -32.74 -17.19 -14.13
CA ALA A 680 -31.75 -16.37 -14.80
C ALA A 680 -31.96 -16.27 -16.31
N HIS A 681 -31.70 -15.07 -16.87
CA HIS A 681 -31.64 -14.91 -18.34
C HIS A 681 -30.53 -15.78 -18.96
N PRO A 682 -30.73 -16.33 -20.18
CA PRO A 682 -29.72 -17.16 -20.85
C PRO A 682 -28.32 -16.56 -20.98
N ASP A 683 -28.20 -15.22 -21.06
CA ASP A 683 -26.89 -14.54 -21.15
C ASP A 683 -26.09 -14.63 -19.84
N VAL A 684 -26.70 -14.85 -18.68
CA VAL A 684 -26.01 -15.10 -17.41
C VAL A 684 -25.16 -16.36 -17.51
N PHE A 685 -25.68 -17.42 -18.13
CA PHE A 685 -24.92 -18.66 -18.31
C PHE A 685 -23.70 -18.45 -19.20
N ASN A 686 -23.78 -17.58 -20.23
CA ASN A 686 -22.63 -17.27 -21.08
C ASN A 686 -21.49 -16.56 -20.29
N ILE A 687 -21.84 -15.69 -19.34
CA ILE A 687 -20.88 -15.05 -18.43
C ILE A 687 -20.25 -16.11 -17.51
N LEU A 688 -21.08 -16.97 -16.93
CA LEU A 688 -20.62 -18.01 -16.02
C LEU A 688 -19.73 -19.05 -16.71
N LEU A 689 -19.97 -19.37 -17.99
CA LEU A 689 -19.07 -20.24 -18.74
C LEU A 689 -17.64 -19.71 -18.76
N GLN A 690 -17.45 -18.40 -18.97
CA GLN A 690 -16.13 -17.79 -18.95
C GLN A 690 -15.49 -17.88 -17.55
N VAL A 691 -16.28 -17.65 -16.50
CA VAL A 691 -15.77 -17.75 -15.13
C VAL A 691 -15.39 -19.19 -14.77
N LEU A 692 -16.21 -20.16 -15.14
CA LEU A 692 -15.98 -21.57 -14.82
C LEU A 692 -14.82 -22.19 -15.61
N ASP A 693 -14.56 -21.73 -16.85
CA ASP A 693 -13.47 -22.23 -17.70
C ASP A 693 -12.13 -21.54 -17.43
N ASP A 694 -12.13 -20.19 -17.43
CA ASP A 694 -10.91 -19.38 -17.39
C ASP A 694 -10.63 -18.80 -15.99
N GLY A 695 -11.54 -18.95 -15.01
CA GLY A 695 -11.41 -18.35 -13.68
C GLY A 695 -11.27 -16.82 -13.69
N ARG A 696 -11.75 -16.17 -14.75
CA ARG A 696 -11.68 -14.72 -14.91
C ARG A 696 -12.87 -14.17 -15.67
N LEU A 697 -13.16 -12.90 -15.45
CA LEU A 697 -14.22 -12.19 -16.15
C LEU A 697 -13.77 -10.75 -16.44
N THR A 698 -13.99 -10.29 -17.68
CA THR A 698 -13.70 -8.89 -18.04
C THR A 698 -14.93 -8.03 -17.74
N ASP A 699 -14.74 -6.97 -16.97
CA ASP A 699 -15.80 -6.02 -16.63
C ASP A 699 -16.14 -5.06 -17.78
N GLY A 700 -17.20 -4.27 -17.64
CA GLY A 700 -17.63 -3.29 -18.62
C GLY A 700 -16.61 -2.17 -18.88
N GLN A 701 -15.61 -2.01 -18.04
CA GLN A 701 -14.51 -1.04 -18.16
C GLN A 701 -13.26 -1.66 -18.80
N GLY A 702 -13.30 -2.95 -19.17
CA GLY A 702 -12.17 -3.67 -19.79
C GLY A 702 -11.18 -4.24 -18.78
N ARG A 703 -11.44 -4.18 -17.46
CA ARG A 703 -10.58 -4.74 -16.44
C ARG A 703 -10.86 -6.23 -16.26
N VAL A 704 -9.81 -7.03 -16.10
CA VAL A 704 -9.92 -8.47 -15.87
C VAL A 704 -10.01 -8.73 -14.37
N VAL A 705 -11.11 -9.34 -13.94
CA VAL A 705 -11.34 -9.74 -12.54
C VAL A 705 -11.10 -11.23 -12.39
N SER A 706 -10.27 -11.63 -11.44
CA SER A 706 -9.93 -13.03 -11.17
C SER A 706 -10.93 -13.67 -10.21
N PHE A 707 -11.45 -14.84 -10.59
CA PHE A 707 -12.35 -15.68 -9.78
C PHE A 707 -11.64 -16.96 -9.28
N LYS A 708 -10.34 -17.08 -9.48
CA LYS A 708 -9.56 -18.28 -9.13
C LYS A 708 -9.60 -18.64 -7.65
N ASN A 709 -9.79 -17.63 -6.80
CA ASN A 709 -9.84 -17.78 -5.34
C ASN A 709 -11.27 -17.81 -4.79
N THR A 710 -12.28 -17.94 -5.66
CA THR A 710 -13.68 -17.99 -5.24
C THR A 710 -14.23 -19.40 -5.28
N ILE A 711 -15.27 -19.66 -4.46
CA ILE A 711 -16.11 -20.85 -4.57
C ILE A 711 -17.47 -20.40 -5.08
N ILE A 712 -17.92 -21.04 -6.16
CA ILE A 712 -19.19 -20.70 -6.80
C ILE A 712 -20.23 -21.75 -6.43
N ILE A 713 -21.29 -21.30 -5.76
CA ILE A 713 -22.43 -22.13 -5.39
C ILE A 713 -23.66 -21.59 -6.12
N MET A 714 -24.26 -22.43 -6.91
CA MET A 714 -25.49 -22.15 -7.64
C MET A 714 -26.61 -22.95 -7.01
N THR A 715 -27.77 -22.35 -6.72
CA THR A 715 -28.91 -23.09 -6.16
C THR A 715 -30.07 -23.10 -7.14
N SER A 716 -30.82 -24.17 -7.13
CA SER A 716 -32.03 -24.28 -7.91
C SER A 716 -33.07 -25.17 -7.22
N ASN A 717 -34.32 -24.86 -7.50
CA ASN A 717 -35.49 -25.67 -7.03
C ASN A 717 -35.96 -26.65 -8.10
N VAL A 718 -35.22 -26.75 -9.23
CA VAL A 718 -35.52 -27.74 -10.28
C VAL A 718 -35.44 -29.16 -9.70
N GLY A 719 -36.40 -30.00 -10.03
CA GLY A 719 -36.49 -31.37 -9.49
C GLY A 719 -37.15 -31.51 -8.10
N SER A 720 -37.47 -30.40 -7.41
CA SER A 720 -38.11 -30.47 -6.07
C SER A 720 -39.40 -31.28 -6.05
N GLN A 721 -40.21 -31.23 -7.13
CA GLN A 721 -41.41 -32.04 -7.27
C GLN A 721 -41.09 -33.54 -7.39
N ALA A 722 -40.05 -33.91 -8.09
CA ALA A 722 -39.58 -35.30 -8.21
C ALA A 722 -39.08 -35.83 -6.85
N ILE A 723 -38.39 -35.02 -6.09
CA ILE A 723 -37.91 -35.36 -4.74
C ILE A 723 -39.12 -35.60 -3.81
N ALA A 724 -40.08 -34.67 -3.76
CA ALA A 724 -41.27 -34.79 -2.92
C ALA A 724 -42.15 -35.99 -3.32
N ALA A 725 -42.33 -36.23 -4.62
CA ALA A 725 -43.11 -37.39 -5.09
C ALA A 725 -42.36 -38.72 -4.82
N GLY A 726 -41.04 -38.73 -4.90
CA GLY A 726 -40.25 -39.93 -4.61
C GLY A 726 -40.38 -40.36 -3.14
N GLU A 727 -40.33 -39.42 -2.22
CA GLU A 727 -40.58 -39.72 -0.78
C GLU A 727 -41.96 -40.26 -0.51
N GLN A 728 -43.01 -39.63 -1.07
CA GLN A 728 -44.36 -40.09 -0.90
C GLN A 728 -44.62 -41.50 -1.46
N ASN A 729 -43.91 -41.84 -2.54
CA ASN A 729 -44.10 -43.13 -3.21
C ASN A 729 -43.08 -44.20 -2.77
N GLY A 730 -42.18 -43.89 -1.83
CA GLY A 730 -41.14 -44.82 -1.36
C GLY A 730 -40.15 -45.21 -2.44
N ALA A 731 -39.90 -44.32 -3.41
CA ALA A 731 -38.92 -44.54 -4.48
C ALA A 731 -37.49 -44.65 -3.92
N SER A 732 -36.65 -45.42 -4.57
CA SER A 732 -35.23 -45.51 -4.19
C SER A 732 -34.52 -44.16 -4.43
N LYS A 733 -33.51 -43.83 -3.62
CA LYS A 733 -32.70 -42.61 -3.74
C LYS A 733 -32.14 -42.49 -5.19
N ALA A 734 -31.69 -43.59 -5.78
CA ALA A 734 -31.17 -43.62 -7.14
C ALA A 734 -32.20 -43.27 -8.23
N GLU A 735 -33.48 -43.61 -8.01
CA GLU A 735 -34.57 -43.28 -8.94
C GLU A 735 -34.92 -41.78 -8.85
N VAL A 736 -34.95 -41.25 -7.66
CA VAL A 736 -35.18 -39.80 -7.40
C VAL A 736 -34.03 -38.99 -8.03
N ASP A 737 -32.80 -39.35 -7.78
CA ASP A 737 -31.63 -38.69 -8.34
C ASP A 737 -31.61 -38.69 -9.87
N LYS A 738 -32.06 -39.82 -10.49
CA LYS A 738 -32.22 -39.91 -11.94
C LYS A 738 -33.26 -38.93 -12.47
N GLN A 739 -34.43 -38.87 -11.84
CA GLN A 739 -35.50 -37.92 -12.23
C GLN A 739 -35.09 -36.46 -12.07
N VAL A 740 -34.39 -36.16 -11.00
CA VAL A 740 -33.82 -34.82 -10.78
C VAL A 740 -32.81 -34.47 -11.86
N ASN A 741 -31.90 -35.39 -12.23
CA ASN A 741 -30.94 -35.19 -13.28
C ASN A 741 -31.58 -35.01 -14.66
N ASP A 742 -32.67 -35.72 -14.95
CA ASP A 742 -33.42 -35.58 -16.21
C ASP A 742 -34.10 -34.20 -16.27
N ALA A 743 -34.71 -33.74 -15.17
CA ALA A 743 -35.29 -32.41 -15.05
C ALA A 743 -34.22 -31.30 -15.22
N LEU A 744 -33.03 -31.49 -14.65
CA LEU A 744 -31.89 -30.57 -14.77
C LEU A 744 -31.45 -30.42 -16.22
N ARG A 745 -31.27 -31.55 -16.95
CA ARG A 745 -30.86 -31.54 -18.37
C ARG A 745 -31.92 -30.89 -19.28
N THR A 746 -33.18 -30.90 -18.88
CA THR A 746 -34.24 -30.23 -19.64
C THR A 746 -34.20 -28.70 -19.43
N THR A 747 -33.80 -28.26 -18.27
CA THR A 747 -33.78 -26.83 -17.89
C THR A 747 -32.48 -26.12 -18.28
N PHE A 748 -31.33 -26.78 -18.11
CA PHE A 748 -30.02 -26.21 -18.31
C PHE A 748 -29.27 -26.88 -19.47
N LYS A 749 -28.48 -26.09 -20.22
CA LYS A 749 -27.69 -26.59 -21.34
C LYS A 749 -26.61 -27.58 -20.89
N PRO A 750 -26.37 -28.70 -21.63
CA PRO A 750 -25.33 -29.64 -21.27
C PRO A 750 -23.92 -29.05 -21.16
N GLU A 751 -23.58 -28.05 -22.01
CA GLU A 751 -22.28 -27.37 -21.99
C GLU A 751 -22.03 -26.63 -20.65
N PHE A 752 -23.05 -26.09 -20.00
CA PHE A 752 -22.96 -25.44 -18.72
C PHE A 752 -22.78 -26.47 -17.59
N LEU A 753 -23.62 -27.53 -17.60
CA LEU A 753 -23.58 -28.56 -16.57
C LEU A 753 -22.24 -29.31 -16.52
N ASN A 754 -21.59 -29.53 -17.69
CA ASN A 754 -20.31 -30.23 -17.79
C ASN A 754 -19.13 -29.43 -17.22
N ARG A 755 -19.30 -28.16 -16.89
CA ARG A 755 -18.24 -27.28 -16.31
C ARG A 755 -18.33 -27.15 -14.81
N ILE A 756 -19.39 -27.68 -14.24
CA ILE A 756 -19.63 -27.68 -12.78
C ILE A 756 -18.91 -28.88 -12.19
N ASP A 757 -18.17 -28.69 -11.12
CA ASP A 757 -17.39 -29.74 -10.49
C ASP A 757 -18.26 -30.81 -9.86
N ASP A 758 -19.31 -30.40 -9.13
CA ASP A 758 -20.25 -31.32 -8.50
C ASP A 758 -21.70 -30.80 -8.50
N ILE A 759 -22.65 -31.70 -8.83
CA ILE A 759 -24.09 -31.46 -8.75
C ILE A 759 -24.61 -32.23 -7.55
N VAL A 760 -25.13 -31.54 -6.56
CA VAL A 760 -25.52 -32.12 -5.26
C VAL A 760 -26.99 -31.96 -5.03
N VAL A 761 -27.69 -33.09 -4.74
CA VAL A 761 -29.11 -33.12 -4.41
C VAL A 761 -29.30 -33.06 -2.90
N PHE A 762 -29.99 -32.02 -2.44
CA PHE A 762 -30.41 -31.86 -1.05
C PHE A 762 -31.74 -32.60 -0.81
N HIS A 763 -31.73 -33.42 0.21
CA HIS A 763 -32.91 -34.17 0.60
C HIS A 763 -33.75 -33.43 1.65
N PRO A 764 -35.06 -33.68 1.73
CA PRO A 764 -35.88 -33.17 2.81
C PRO A 764 -35.37 -33.60 4.18
N LEU A 765 -35.64 -32.75 5.20
CA LEU A 765 -35.18 -33.00 6.57
C LEU A 765 -36.18 -33.87 7.33
N GLY A 766 -35.65 -34.84 8.09
CA GLY A 766 -36.44 -35.65 9.01
C GLY A 766 -36.70 -34.92 10.35
N LEU A 767 -37.57 -35.49 11.19
CA LEU A 767 -37.87 -34.96 12.51
C LEU A 767 -36.62 -34.87 13.39
N ASP A 768 -35.79 -35.91 13.39
CA ASP A 768 -34.53 -35.95 14.14
C ASP A 768 -33.53 -34.83 13.69
N ASP A 769 -33.60 -34.47 12.42
CA ASP A 769 -32.78 -33.39 11.88
C ASP A 769 -33.29 -32.03 12.35
N ILE A 770 -34.63 -31.86 12.39
CA ILE A 770 -35.25 -30.61 12.85
C ILE A 770 -35.00 -30.39 14.33
N GLU A 771 -35.03 -31.44 15.18
CA GLU A 771 -34.69 -31.32 16.60
C GLU A 771 -33.27 -30.78 16.79
N LYS A 772 -32.31 -31.29 16.02
CA LYS A 772 -30.92 -30.76 16.03
C LYS A 772 -30.86 -29.32 15.54
N ILE A 773 -31.63 -28.95 14.51
CA ILE A 773 -31.72 -27.58 14.01
C ILE A 773 -32.31 -26.64 15.06
N VAL A 774 -33.30 -27.09 15.86
CA VAL A 774 -33.81 -26.32 17.00
C VAL A 774 -32.69 -25.96 17.95
N ASP A 775 -31.85 -26.93 18.35
CA ASP A 775 -30.74 -26.69 19.25
C ASP A 775 -29.72 -25.71 18.68
N ILE A 776 -29.40 -25.81 17.39
CA ILE A 776 -28.50 -24.88 16.69
C ILE A 776 -29.08 -23.46 16.69
N GLN A 777 -30.36 -23.29 16.39
CA GLN A 777 -31.05 -21.99 16.37
C GLN A 777 -31.13 -21.37 17.78
N LEU A 778 -31.31 -22.20 18.81
CA LEU A 778 -31.33 -21.77 20.21
C LEU A 778 -29.97 -21.32 20.73
N LYS A 779 -28.87 -21.80 20.15
CA LYS A 779 -27.53 -21.37 20.56
C LYS A 779 -27.38 -19.85 20.54
N GLY A 780 -27.82 -19.20 19.46
CA GLY A 780 -27.77 -17.73 19.37
C GLY A 780 -28.75 -17.01 20.34
N VAL A 781 -29.78 -17.69 20.82
CA VAL A 781 -30.64 -17.16 21.88
C VAL A 781 -29.97 -17.32 23.25
N ARG A 782 -29.37 -18.48 23.51
CA ARG A 782 -28.58 -18.72 24.73
C ARG A 782 -27.47 -17.73 24.88
N GLU A 783 -26.64 -17.50 23.86
CA GLU A 783 -25.54 -16.54 23.89
C GLU A 783 -25.99 -15.10 24.22
N ARG A 784 -27.18 -14.68 23.75
CA ARG A 784 -27.74 -13.37 24.10
C ARG A 784 -28.19 -13.30 25.54
N LEU A 785 -28.80 -14.36 26.06
CA LEU A 785 -29.24 -14.44 27.46
C LEU A 785 -28.07 -14.62 28.42
N ASP A 786 -26.99 -15.32 28.00
CA ASP A 786 -25.77 -15.44 28.78
C ASP A 786 -25.07 -14.08 28.98
N ASN A 787 -25.16 -13.16 28.00
CA ASN A 787 -24.69 -11.76 28.17
C ASN A 787 -25.45 -11.02 29.27
N GLU A 788 -26.73 -11.35 29.46
CA GLU A 788 -27.58 -10.85 30.57
C GLU A 788 -27.48 -11.75 31.84
N ARG A 789 -26.57 -12.73 31.84
CA ARG A 789 -26.33 -13.71 32.92
C ARG A 789 -27.58 -14.53 33.25
N ILE A 790 -28.41 -14.80 32.24
CA ILE A 790 -29.60 -15.65 32.35
C ILE A 790 -29.39 -16.94 31.55
N SER A 791 -29.56 -18.10 32.19
CA SER A 791 -29.45 -19.41 31.52
C SER A 791 -30.78 -19.86 30.95
N LEU A 792 -30.78 -20.40 29.70
CA LEU A 792 -32.00 -20.93 29.03
C LEU A 792 -31.94 -22.45 28.93
N GLU A 793 -32.95 -23.11 29.49
CA GLU A 793 -33.21 -24.55 29.35
C GLU A 793 -34.54 -24.78 28.63
N LEU A 794 -34.58 -25.73 27.70
CA LEU A 794 -35.81 -26.24 27.11
C LEU A 794 -36.03 -27.69 27.52
N THR A 795 -37.30 -28.06 27.76
CA THR A 795 -37.61 -29.45 28.00
C THR A 795 -37.58 -30.27 26.70
N PRO A 796 -37.29 -31.58 26.75
CA PRO A 796 -37.35 -32.43 25.56
C PRO A 796 -38.71 -32.37 24.85
N ALA A 797 -39.80 -32.22 25.62
CA ALA A 797 -41.15 -32.05 25.08
C ALA A 797 -41.31 -30.75 24.29
N ALA A 798 -40.75 -29.64 24.78
CA ALA A 798 -40.75 -28.35 24.07
C ALA A 798 -39.91 -28.41 22.78
N ILE A 799 -38.75 -29.05 22.80
CA ILE A 799 -37.91 -29.25 21.58
C ILE A 799 -38.69 -30.07 20.53
N GLN A 800 -39.31 -31.17 20.94
CA GLN A 800 -40.08 -32.01 20.04
C GLN A 800 -41.32 -31.30 19.47
N ALA A 801 -42.03 -30.52 20.29
CA ALA A 801 -43.17 -29.72 19.83
C ALA A 801 -42.72 -28.63 18.82
N LEU A 802 -41.60 -27.94 19.09
CA LEU A 802 -40.99 -26.98 18.14
C LEU A 802 -40.57 -27.66 16.83
N ALA A 803 -40.07 -28.88 16.89
CA ALA A 803 -39.67 -29.64 15.69
C ALA A 803 -40.88 -30.05 14.85
N LEU A 804 -41.96 -30.51 15.48
CA LEU A 804 -43.19 -30.90 14.79
C LEU A 804 -43.89 -29.71 14.13
N ASP A 805 -44.04 -28.60 14.85
CA ASP A 805 -44.68 -27.38 14.34
C ASP A 805 -43.77 -26.58 13.37
N GLY A 806 -42.46 -26.74 13.50
CA GLY A 806 -41.48 -26.07 12.68
C GLY A 806 -41.20 -26.76 11.33
N LEU A 807 -41.65 -28.01 11.14
CA LEU A 807 -41.52 -28.77 9.92
C LEU A 807 -42.67 -28.48 8.95
N ASP A 808 -42.38 -27.83 7.83
CA ASP A 808 -43.34 -27.61 6.75
C ASP A 808 -42.96 -28.50 5.55
N PRO A 809 -43.90 -29.30 5.00
CA PRO A 809 -43.59 -30.17 3.85
C PRO A 809 -43.10 -29.43 2.58
N VAL A 810 -43.44 -28.13 2.44
CA VAL A 810 -43.13 -27.31 1.27
C VAL A 810 -41.92 -26.39 1.56
N TYR A 811 -41.87 -25.82 2.76
CA TYR A 811 -40.90 -24.80 3.15
C TYR A 811 -39.76 -25.33 4.05
N GLY A 812 -39.75 -26.63 4.37
CA GLY A 812 -38.76 -27.27 5.22
C GLY A 812 -38.62 -26.63 6.60
N ALA A 813 -37.45 -26.38 7.08
CA ALA A 813 -37.13 -25.75 8.36
C ALA A 813 -37.24 -24.21 8.36
N ARG A 814 -37.69 -23.56 7.28
CA ARG A 814 -37.76 -22.09 7.18
C ARG A 814 -38.74 -21.45 8.20
N PRO A 815 -39.89 -22.05 8.54
CA PRO A 815 -40.81 -21.50 9.56
C PRO A 815 -40.25 -21.57 10.99
N LEU A 816 -39.32 -22.49 11.27
CA LEU A 816 -38.79 -22.79 12.60
C LEU A 816 -38.24 -21.55 13.31
N LYS A 817 -37.48 -20.71 12.60
CA LYS A 817 -36.91 -19.48 13.17
C LYS A 817 -37.99 -18.51 13.72
N ARG A 818 -39.09 -18.39 12.99
CA ARG A 818 -40.23 -17.56 13.44
C ARG A 818 -40.98 -18.19 14.62
N LEU A 819 -41.05 -19.51 14.62
CA LEU A 819 -41.68 -20.26 15.70
C LEU A 819 -40.88 -20.10 17.01
N ILE A 820 -39.57 -20.31 16.96
CA ILE A 820 -38.67 -20.06 18.09
C ILE A 820 -38.80 -18.61 18.60
N GLN A 821 -38.84 -17.63 17.70
CA GLN A 821 -39.01 -16.24 18.09
C GLN A 821 -40.31 -16.05 18.93
N ARG A 822 -41.44 -16.57 18.45
CA ARG A 822 -42.73 -16.39 19.12
C ARG A 822 -42.89 -17.22 20.39
N GLN A 823 -42.47 -18.48 20.35
CA GLN A 823 -42.74 -19.43 21.43
C GLN A 823 -41.65 -19.42 22.52
N VAL A 824 -40.43 -19.06 22.19
CA VAL A 824 -39.34 -19.05 23.15
C VAL A 824 -38.96 -17.63 23.52
N VAL A 825 -38.50 -16.82 22.51
CA VAL A 825 -37.92 -15.52 22.79
C VAL A 825 -38.94 -14.53 23.35
N ASP A 826 -40.15 -14.47 22.79
CA ASP A 826 -41.18 -13.54 23.25
C ASP A 826 -41.67 -13.91 24.69
N ASN A 827 -41.81 -15.23 25.02
CA ASN A 827 -42.17 -15.65 26.36
C ASN A 827 -41.08 -15.33 27.40
N VAL A 828 -39.80 -15.53 27.06
CA VAL A 828 -38.69 -15.17 27.95
C VAL A 828 -38.60 -13.65 28.12
N ALA A 829 -38.78 -12.89 27.02
CA ALA A 829 -38.75 -11.42 27.08
C ALA A 829 -39.84 -10.85 27.97
N ASN A 830 -41.04 -11.45 27.94
CA ASN A 830 -42.15 -11.05 28.83
C ASN A 830 -41.79 -11.20 30.31
N LEU A 831 -41.11 -12.28 30.71
CA LEU A 831 -40.66 -12.49 32.10
C LEU A 831 -39.55 -11.50 32.50
N ILE A 832 -38.62 -11.17 31.59
CA ILE A 832 -37.59 -10.15 31.85
C ILE A 832 -38.27 -8.78 32.06
N ILE A 833 -39.19 -8.38 31.19
CA ILE A 833 -39.88 -7.09 31.27
C ILE A 833 -40.81 -7.03 32.52
N ALA A 834 -41.42 -8.16 32.91
CA ALA A 834 -42.21 -8.24 34.14
C ALA A 834 -41.36 -8.17 35.43
N GLY A 835 -39.99 -8.21 35.33
CA GLY A 835 -39.09 -8.21 36.46
C GLY A 835 -39.13 -9.52 37.25
N GLU A 836 -39.56 -10.61 36.64
CA GLU A 836 -39.63 -11.95 37.26
C GLU A 836 -38.31 -12.74 37.07
N LEU A 837 -37.45 -12.33 36.12
CA LEU A 837 -36.12 -12.88 35.88
C LEU A 837 -35.06 -11.85 36.25
N HIS A 838 -34.00 -12.28 36.94
CA HIS A 838 -32.88 -11.48 37.41
C HIS A 838 -31.54 -12.10 36.95
N GLU A 839 -30.47 -11.36 37.04
CA GLU A 839 -29.12 -11.88 36.77
C GLU A 839 -28.82 -13.14 37.63
N GLY A 840 -28.35 -14.20 37.04
CA GLY A 840 -28.03 -15.46 37.67
C GLY A 840 -29.20 -16.48 37.70
N ASP A 841 -30.37 -16.11 37.18
CA ASP A 841 -31.51 -17.02 37.13
C ASP A 841 -31.43 -17.97 35.90
N THR A 842 -32.10 -19.09 36.04
CA THR A 842 -32.35 -20.03 34.94
C THR A 842 -33.81 -19.94 34.52
N VAL A 843 -34.08 -19.75 33.24
CA VAL A 843 -35.44 -19.81 32.65
C VAL A 843 -35.61 -21.14 31.94
N ARG A 844 -36.71 -21.83 32.26
CA ARG A 844 -37.10 -23.06 31.59
C ARG A 844 -38.33 -22.80 30.71
N VAL A 845 -38.23 -23.26 29.45
CA VAL A 845 -39.38 -23.24 28.52
C VAL A 845 -39.91 -24.66 28.37
N ASP A 846 -41.22 -24.80 28.58
CA ASP A 846 -41.92 -26.04 28.47
C ASP A 846 -43.20 -25.88 27.65
N VAL A 847 -43.88 -27.00 27.32
CA VAL A 847 -45.12 -27.04 26.54
C VAL A 847 -46.23 -27.78 27.30
N ARG A 848 -47.43 -27.25 27.27
CA ARG A 848 -48.65 -27.90 27.82
C ARG A 848 -49.34 -28.77 26.75
N ASP A 849 -50.31 -29.57 27.19
CA ASP A 849 -51.04 -30.53 26.32
C ASP A 849 -51.72 -29.89 25.10
N ASP A 850 -52.04 -28.62 25.15
CA ASP A 850 -52.63 -27.84 24.03
C ASP A 850 -51.58 -27.17 23.10
N ASN A 851 -50.35 -27.59 23.13
CA ASN A 851 -49.24 -26.98 22.37
C ASN A 851 -48.98 -25.50 22.73
N ASP A 852 -49.33 -25.12 23.98
CA ASP A 852 -49.12 -23.77 24.54
C ASP A 852 -47.80 -23.72 25.26
N PHE A 853 -46.85 -22.94 24.71
CA PHE A 853 -45.50 -22.76 25.26
C PHE A 853 -45.51 -21.73 26.36
N TYR A 854 -44.89 -22.05 27.45
CA TYR A 854 -44.69 -21.14 28.58
C TYR A 854 -43.26 -21.15 29.08
N ALA A 855 -42.86 -20.03 29.64
CA ALA A 855 -41.54 -19.90 30.28
C ALA A 855 -41.76 -19.73 31.78
N GLU A 856 -40.95 -20.41 32.59
CA GLU A 856 -40.94 -20.27 34.04
C GLU A 856 -39.54 -20.07 34.59
N ARG A 857 -39.43 -19.33 35.69
CA ARG A 857 -38.19 -19.19 36.45
C ARG A 857 -37.90 -20.47 37.23
N VAL A 858 -36.74 -21.06 37.01
CA VAL A 858 -36.23 -22.14 37.86
C VAL A 858 -35.33 -21.50 38.91
N ALA A 859 -35.68 -21.64 40.22
CA ALA A 859 -34.85 -21.08 41.29
C ALA A 859 -33.41 -21.58 41.15
N ALA A 860 -32.44 -20.67 41.28
CA ALA A 860 -31.01 -20.96 41.20
C ALA A 860 -30.68 -22.15 42.14
N LYS A 861 -30.05 -23.21 41.63
CA LYS A 861 -29.43 -24.22 42.49
C LYS A 861 -28.45 -23.48 43.40
N PRO A 862 -28.54 -23.69 44.76
CA PRO A 862 -27.54 -23.07 45.62
C PRO A 862 -26.16 -23.53 45.14
N ALA A 863 -25.23 -22.60 44.95
CA ALA A 863 -23.86 -22.85 44.53
C ALA A 863 -23.29 -24.01 45.37
N GLY A 864 -23.09 -25.14 44.70
CA GLY A 864 -22.64 -26.36 45.38
C GLY A 864 -21.37 -26.11 46.15
N ALA A 865 -21.37 -26.46 47.40
CA ALA A 865 -20.23 -26.44 48.29
C ALA A 865 -19.01 -26.98 47.54
N ALA A 866 -17.94 -26.20 47.54
CA ALA A 866 -16.65 -26.63 47.05
C ALA A 866 -16.29 -27.99 47.67
N VAL A 867 -16.18 -29.02 46.87
CA VAL A 867 -15.62 -30.30 47.32
C VAL A 867 -14.17 -30.02 47.72
N ARG A 868 -13.89 -30.12 49.00
CA ARG A 868 -12.53 -30.07 49.51
C ARG A 868 -11.76 -31.26 48.91
N PRO A 869 -10.53 -31.05 48.42
CA PRO A 869 -9.73 -32.12 47.86
C PRO A 869 -8.95 -32.85 48.99
N ASP A 870 -9.64 -33.43 49.92
CA ASP A 870 -9.04 -34.33 50.93
C ASP A 870 -10.09 -35.42 51.18
N GLU A 871 -9.98 -36.51 50.43
CA GLU A 871 -10.45 -37.87 50.70
C GLU A 871 -10.53 -38.68 49.39
N VAL A 872 -9.36 -39.06 48.87
CA VAL A 872 -9.19 -40.33 48.14
C VAL A 872 -7.86 -40.96 48.56
N GLU A 873 -7.96 -42.02 49.37
CA GLU A 873 -6.88 -43.00 49.49
C GLU A 873 -6.65 -43.72 48.15
#